data_48c32d44013ff47a15055d56f5c7046b
#
_entry.id   48c32d44013ff47a15055d56f5c7046b
#
_cell.length_a   1.000
_cell.length_b   1.000
_cell.length_c   1.000
_cell.angle_alpha   90.00
_cell.angle_beta   90.00
_cell.angle_gamma   90.00
#
_symmetry.space_group_name_H-M   'P 1'
#
loop_
_entity.id
_entity.type
_entity.pdbx_description
1 polymer ?
#
loop_
_entity_poly.entity_id
_entity_poly.type
_entity_poly.pdbx_seq_one_letter_code
_entity_poly.pdbx_strand_id
1 'polypeptide(L)'
;MGTAVKFYACADPTMSIFTPCSPPTPRRSLFTSAAMSLGSVAVTDSGINNLGFKGSKEKIKGMFDLVELSVSPYDTAWVAMVPSPNSPKAPFFPECLYWILDNQSYDGSWSLPRRHPLLTKDALSSTLACILALRRWDIGEEQMKRGLQFIDSNFASVKDETQYSPIGFDIIFSGMIEYAKDLRLNLPLGSTEIDAMLQKRDGELRREISDGKKAYLAYVSEGLGKLQDWEMVMKYQQKNGSLFNSPSTTAAAFTHLQDDGCLCYLRTLLEKFGNAVPTIYPFSIDARLRMVETIQSLGIDWQYRDEIKSVLDETYRCWLQGEEDIFLDPATCAMAFRILRMNGYDVSSDSLAQYAEYSSFPTLGGSLKDTDSVLELFRASQMIISLDEPVLVKLNSWTSRFLKHELSKASVHADGLGKHTKHKVNYALEFPYHANLQRLARRKSIETYAVDQIRILKTSYRSLNNGNKDLLKLAVQEFNSSQSTYREELKHLESWVKEKRLDKLKFARQKLAYCYFSAAATLCSPELSDARMSWAKNGVLTTVVDDFFDIAGSEEELVNLIQLVETYNGIGGVNCCSEHVEIIFSAIWSTIREIGERAVPWQGRDVTSHVTEIWLDLLKSMLQEARWLQDKSVPTIDNYMANAYVSFALGPIILPSLYFVGPRISEEQDKSNEYNHLFKLVSSCGRLLNDIQGFKRESKEGKLNAVSLNKIHDPSDVSEEEIIDELKNSIYERRVELFRLVLLENGSVLPRACKDLFWNMCQVLHLFYMKDDGFTKEYMMNVVKSVIYEPVSRDDDS
;
A
#
# COMPACT_ATOMS: atom_id res chain seq x y z
N MET A 1 -7.12 -53.79 12.18
CA MET A 1 -6.38 -54.22 10.99
C MET A 1 -5.69 -53.02 10.43
N GLY A 2 -4.53 -52.65 10.68
CA GLY A 2 -3.20 -53.17 10.89
C GLY A 2 -2.50 -53.31 9.56
N THR A 3 -1.71 -52.30 9.16
CA THR A 3 -0.47 -52.56 8.40
C THR A 3 0.46 -51.37 8.51
N ALA A 4 1.56 -51.60 9.18
CA ALA A 4 2.76 -50.77 9.27
C ALA A 4 3.60 -50.95 7.99
N VAL A 5 4.33 -49.94 7.56
CA VAL A 5 5.44 -50.05 6.64
C VAL A 5 6.68 -49.37 7.20
N LYS A 6 7.76 -50.10 7.12
CA LYS A 6 9.06 -50.01 7.78
C LYS A 6 9.98 -48.90 7.24
N PHE A 7 10.77 -48.38 8.20
CA PHE A 7 12.05 -47.70 7.96
C PHE A 7 13.11 -48.62 7.33
N TYR A 8 13.93 -48.06 6.45
CA TYR A 8 15.28 -48.56 6.18
C TYR A 8 16.28 -47.41 6.29
N ALA A 9 17.14 -47.55 7.28
CA ALA A 9 18.40 -46.82 7.37
C ALA A 9 19.48 -47.69 6.71
N CYS A 10 20.44 -47.10 6.02
CA CYS A 10 21.75 -47.68 5.78
C CYS A 10 22.85 -46.62 5.68
N ALA A 11 23.94 -46.97 6.32
CA ALA A 11 25.09 -46.21 6.77
C ALA A 11 26.14 -45.83 5.69
N ASP A 12 26.95 -44.85 6.08
CA ASP A 12 28.27 -44.41 5.59
C ASP A 12 29.35 -45.51 5.34
N PRO A 13 30.58 -45.15 4.97
CA PRO A 13 31.24 -43.95 4.44
C PRO A 13 32.29 -44.22 3.33
N THR A 14 32.79 -43.21 2.60
CA THR A 14 34.25 -43.11 2.22
C THR A 14 34.63 -41.67 1.88
N MET A 15 35.73 -41.24 2.52
CA MET A 15 36.49 -40.01 2.23
C MET A 15 37.02 -39.98 0.80
N SER A 16 36.95 -38.81 0.16
CA SER A 16 37.98 -38.40 -0.79
C SER A 16 38.20 -36.89 -0.72
N ILE A 17 39.43 -36.54 -0.55
CA ILE A 17 40.06 -35.22 -0.48
C ILE A 17 39.87 -34.51 -1.83
N PHE A 18 39.28 -33.29 -1.85
CA PHE A 18 39.40 -32.39 -2.97
C PHE A 18 39.84 -30.99 -2.51
N THR A 19 40.91 -30.52 -3.12
CA THR A 19 41.53 -29.22 -3.08
C THR A 19 40.54 -28.09 -3.48
N PRO A 20 40.67 -26.86 -2.94
CA PRO A 20 39.79 -25.74 -3.26
C PRO A 20 40.12 -25.16 -4.64
N CYS A 21 39.13 -25.17 -5.51
CA CYS A 21 39.10 -24.39 -6.73
C CYS A 21 38.59 -22.97 -6.49
N SER A 22 39.33 -22.00 -6.97
CA SER A 22 38.99 -20.56 -6.95
C SER A 22 37.72 -20.26 -7.72
N PRO A 23 36.94 -19.23 -7.32
CA PRO A 23 35.71 -18.86 -7.99
C PRO A 23 35.98 -18.20 -9.34
N PRO A 24 35.16 -18.44 -10.37
CA PRO A 24 35.25 -17.79 -11.65
C PRO A 24 34.83 -16.33 -11.59
N THR A 25 35.63 -15.46 -12.12
CA THR A 25 35.35 -14.04 -12.38
C THR A 25 34.14 -13.87 -13.28
N PRO A 26 33.24 -12.90 -13.00
CA PRO A 26 32.12 -12.65 -13.88
C PRO A 26 32.56 -11.98 -15.18
N ARG A 27 32.23 -12.61 -16.29
CA ARG A 27 32.35 -12.00 -17.63
C ARG A 27 31.36 -10.83 -17.70
N ARG A 28 31.91 -9.62 -17.87
CA ARG A 28 31.14 -8.44 -18.31
C ARG A 28 30.62 -8.71 -19.72
N SER A 29 29.31 -8.82 -19.87
CA SER A 29 28.65 -8.65 -21.16
C SER A 29 28.52 -7.16 -21.44
N LEU A 30 29.25 -6.71 -22.46
CA LEU A 30 29.10 -5.40 -23.09
C LEU A 30 27.77 -5.37 -23.84
N PHE A 31 26.74 -4.80 -23.22
CA PHE A 31 25.61 -4.24 -23.96
C PHE A 31 25.87 -2.76 -24.20
N THR A 32 26.36 -2.46 -25.39
CA THR A 32 26.37 -1.11 -25.94
C THR A 32 24.92 -0.67 -26.18
N SER A 33 24.39 0.21 -25.34
CA SER A 33 23.17 0.94 -25.63
C SER A 33 23.50 2.01 -26.67
N ALA A 34 23.03 1.81 -27.89
CA ALA A 34 22.97 2.87 -28.87
C ALA A 34 21.85 3.83 -28.49
N ALA A 35 22.20 4.92 -27.84
CA ALA A 35 21.31 6.06 -27.67
C ALA A 35 21.21 6.79 -29.02
N MET A 36 20.15 6.55 -29.78
CA MET A 36 19.75 7.46 -30.84
C MET A 36 19.11 8.70 -30.25
N SER A 37 19.81 9.81 -30.43
CA SER A 37 19.29 11.14 -30.13
C SER A 37 18.14 11.46 -31.08
N LEU A 38 16.93 11.52 -30.55
CA LEU A 38 15.80 12.19 -31.20
C LEU A 38 15.73 13.63 -30.68
N GLY A 39 15.68 14.57 -31.63
CA GLY A 39 15.80 15.97 -31.43
C GLY A 39 14.85 16.53 -30.37
N SER A 40 15.43 17.12 -29.33
CA SER A 40 14.75 17.91 -28.35
C SER A 40 14.28 19.22 -28.95
N VAL A 41 12.98 19.45 -28.94
CA VAL A 41 12.44 20.83 -28.95
C VAL A 41 12.88 21.44 -27.62
N ALA A 42 13.79 22.41 -27.71
CA ALA A 42 14.30 23.13 -26.56
C ALA A 42 13.19 23.92 -25.89
N VAL A 43 12.79 23.51 -24.70
CA VAL A 43 12.18 24.40 -23.73
C VAL A 43 13.31 25.01 -22.90
N THR A 44 13.64 26.26 -23.24
CA THR A 44 14.53 27.11 -22.44
C THR A 44 13.74 27.55 -21.22
N ASP A 45 14.04 27.03 -20.04
CA ASP A 45 14.26 27.79 -18.80
C ASP A 45 14.50 26.85 -17.63
N SER A 46 15.58 27.09 -16.90
CA SER A 46 15.90 26.68 -15.53
C SER A 46 17.21 25.90 -15.34
N GLY A 47 18.32 26.50 -15.70
CA GLY A 47 19.66 25.96 -15.37
C GLY A 47 20.03 26.01 -13.89
N ILE A 48 19.22 26.64 -13.02
CA ILE A 48 19.50 26.80 -11.57
C ILE A 48 18.80 25.71 -10.73
N ASN A 49 17.69 25.16 -11.20
CA ASN A 49 16.94 24.12 -10.49
C ASN A 49 17.56 22.72 -10.61
N ASN A 50 18.32 22.42 -11.66
CA ASN A 50 18.87 21.08 -11.91
C ASN A 50 20.01 20.65 -10.97
N LEU A 51 20.77 21.59 -10.41
CA LEU A 51 21.88 21.27 -9.49
C LEU A 51 21.37 20.94 -8.08
N GLY A 52 20.30 21.59 -7.61
CA GLY A 52 19.64 21.28 -6.35
C GLY A 52 18.96 19.89 -6.36
N PHE A 53 18.44 19.50 -7.52
CA PHE A 53 17.73 18.22 -7.72
C PHE A 53 18.66 16.99 -7.68
N LYS A 54 19.84 17.06 -8.30
CA LYS A 54 20.80 15.96 -8.26
C LYS A 54 21.24 15.66 -6.82
N GLY A 55 21.47 16.70 -6.02
CA GLY A 55 21.84 16.54 -4.61
C GLY A 55 20.72 15.90 -3.75
N SER A 56 19.45 16.23 -4.01
CA SER A 56 18.32 15.63 -3.28
C SER A 56 18.11 14.16 -3.67
N LYS A 57 18.27 13.79 -4.94
CA LYS A 57 18.14 12.40 -5.40
C LYS A 57 19.19 11.48 -4.79
N GLU A 58 20.45 11.90 -4.80
CA GLU A 58 21.55 11.12 -4.20
C GLU A 58 21.38 10.98 -2.68
N LYS A 59 20.90 12.03 -2.01
CA LYS A 59 20.58 11.98 -0.60
C LYS A 59 19.48 10.95 -0.29
N ILE A 60 18.40 10.94 -1.09
CA ILE A 60 17.31 9.97 -0.95
C ILE A 60 17.80 8.54 -1.21
N LYS A 61 18.69 8.31 -2.19
CA LYS A 61 19.33 6.99 -2.42
C LYS A 61 20.07 6.52 -1.18
N GLY A 62 20.88 7.37 -0.56
CA GLY A 62 21.58 7.04 0.68
C GLY A 62 20.66 6.67 1.84
N MET A 63 19.39 7.12 1.84
CA MET A 63 18.44 6.80 2.90
C MET A 63 17.96 5.33 2.86
N PHE A 64 18.09 4.62 1.75
CA PHE A 64 17.78 3.20 1.68
C PHE A 64 18.78 2.33 2.44
N ASP A 65 20.02 2.80 2.55
CA ASP A 65 21.11 2.07 3.22
C ASP A 65 21.21 2.43 4.71
N LEU A 66 20.78 3.64 5.09
CA LEU A 66 20.89 4.18 6.45
C LEU A 66 19.53 4.14 7.15
N VAL A 67 19.37 3.19 8.06
CA VAL A 67 18.25 3.16 9.01
C VAL A 67 18.69 3.85 10.30
N GLU A 68 18.32 5.12 10.44
CA GLU A 68 18.58 5.87 11.66
C GLU A 68 17.28 6.07 12.44
N LEU A 69 17.26 5.59 13.68
CA LEU A 69 16.22 5.85 14.67
C LEU A 69 16.72 6.90 15.66
N SER A 70 15.79 7.70 16.15
CA SER A 70 16.11 8.61 17.26
C SER A 70 16.53 7.83 18.49
N VAL A 71 17.47 8.38 19.23
CA VAL A 71 17.86 7.84 20.53
C VAL A 71 16.68 7.87 21.50
N SER A 72 16.57 6.82 22.32
CA SER A 72 15.59 6.68 23.38
C SER A 72 16.23 6.96 24.74
N PRO A 73 15.87 8.07 25.41
CA PRO A 73 16.31 8.32 26.79
C PRO A 73 15.86 7.22 27.75
N TYR A 74 14.67 6.68 27.56
CA TYR A 74 14.10 5.61 28.36
C TYR A 74 14.97 4.33 28.29
N ASP A 75 15.23 3.84 27.09
CA ASP A 75 15.99 2.60 26.90
C ASP A 75 17.46 2.79 27.30
N THR A 76 18.03 3.96 26.99
CA THR A 76 19.38 4.34 27.44
C THR A 76 19.49 4.32 28.96
N ALA A 77 18.45 4.78 29.67
CA ALA A 77 18.42 4.74 31.15
C ALA A 77 18.38 3.31 31.69
N TRP A 78 17.61 2.41 31.08
CA TRP A 78 17.60 0.99 31.49
C TRP A 78 18.95 0.32 31.23
N VAL A 79 19.61 0.60 30.11
CA VAL A 79 20.98 0.12 29.83
C VAL A 79 21.98 0.70 30.82
N ALA A 80 21.88 2.00 31.18
CA ALA A 80 22.72 2.64 32.17
C ALA A 80 22.57 2.04 33.59
N MET A 81 21.41 1.47 33.91
CA MET A 81 21.14 0.83 35.21
C MET A 81 21.76 -0.58 35.34
N VAL A 82 22.29 -1.17 34.27
CA VAL A 82 22.91 -2.50 34.33
C VAL A 82 24.16 -2.49 35.22
N PRO A 83 24.21 -3.34 36.32
CA PRO A 83 25.37 -3.41 37.17
C PRO A 83 26.52 -4.20 36.53
N SER A 84 27.75 -3.83 36.79
CA SER A 84 28.91 -4.63 36.42
C SER A 84 28.93 -5.94 37.20
N PRO A 85 29.10 -7.12 36.54
CA PRO A 85 29.22 -8.42 37.21
C PRO A 85 30.38 -8.44 38.23
N ASN A 86 31.47 -7.73 37.94
CA ASN A 86 32.65 -7.66 38.79
C ASN A 86 32.55 -6.63 39.89
N SER A 87 31.64 -5.67 39.80
CA SER A 87 31.44 -4.61 40.79
C SER A 87 29.97 -4.17 40.80
N PRO A 88 29.10 -4.80 41.60
CA PRO A 88 27.66 -4.49 41.64
C PRO A 88 27.32 -3.03 41.99
N LYS A 89 28.31 -2.29 42.49
CA LYS A 89 28.19 -0.85 42.83
C LYS A 89 28.66 0.09 41.70
N ALA A 90 29.00 -0.45 40.54
CA ALA A 90 29.41 0.34 39.38
C ALA A 90 28.56 -0.02 38.15
N PRO A 91 28.26 0.95 37.28
CA PRO A 91 27.56 0.66 36.03
C PRO A 91 28.43 -0.19 35.09
N PHE A 92 27.78 -1.08 34.35
CA PHE A 92 28.47 -1.84 33.29
C PHE A 92 28.74 -0.96 32.04
N PHE A 93 27.83 -0.04 31.75
CA PHE A 93 27.86 0.86 30.61
C PHE A 93 27.86 2.33 31.07
N PRO A 94 28.95 2.85 31.58
CA PRO A 94 29.03 4.22 32.13
C PRO A 94 28.80 5.29 31.07
N GLU A 95 29.09 5.03 29.80
CA GLU A 95 28.85 5.91 28.66
C GLU A 95 27.37 6.31 28.52
N CYS A 96 26.43 5.39 28.76
CA CYS A 96 25.00 5.70 28.78
C CYS A 96 24.64 6.66 29.91
N LEU A 97 25.30 6.53 31.06
CA LEU A 97 25.06 7.39 32.20
C LEU A 97 25.55 8.82 31.94
N TYR A 98 26.73 8.96 31.31
CA TYR A 98 27.20 10.25 30.86
C TYR A 98 26.30 10.91 29.86
N TRP A 99 25.77 10.13 28.90
CA TRP A 99 24.79 10.65 27.96
C TRP A 99 23.56 11.22 28.67
N ILE A 100 23.02 10.55 29.69
CA ILE A 100 21.87 11.02 30.46
C ILE A 100 22.18 12.37 31.12
N LEU A 101 23.37 12.52 31.72
CA LEU A 101 23.80 13.77 32.36
C LEU A 101 23.85 14.95 31.37
N ASP A 102 24.28 14.70 30.13
CA ASP A 102 24.54 15.73 29.13
C ASP A 102 23.29 16.08 28.28
N ASN A 103 22.23 15.21 28.28
CA ASN A 103 21.11 15.34 27.35
C ASN A 103 19.75 15.64 28.03
N GLN A 104 19.77 16.27 29.21
CA GLN A 104 18.53 16.76 29.84
C GLN A 104 17.99 18.00 29.10
N SER A 105 16.70 18.01 28.81
CA SER A 105 16.01 19.14 28.18
C SER A 105 15.95 20.37 29.13
N TYR A 106 15.72 21.56 28.55
CA TYR A 106 15.61 22.80 29.31
C TYR A 106 14.48 22.79 30.33
N ASP A 107 13.38 22.05 30.07
CA ASP A 107 12.22 21.89 30.94
C ASP A 107 12.45 20.87 32.09
N GLY A 108 13.63 20.27 32.17
CA GLY A 108 13.97 19.24 33.14
C GLY A 108 13.61 17.81 32.71
N SER A 109 12.94 17.63 31.61
CA SER A 109 12.59 16.28 31.08
C SER A 109 13.73 15.65 30.28
N TRP A 110 13.63 14.34 30.07
CA TRP A 110 14.30 13.61 28.99
C TRP A 110 13.24 13.11 28.03
N SER A 111 13.13 13.74 26.87
CA SER A 111 12.12 13.44 25.85
C SER A 111 12.65 13.72 24.44
N LEU A 112 11.94 13.29 23.43
CA LEU A 112 12.26 13.67 22.05
C LEU A 112 12.30 15.21 21.90
N PRO A 113 13.30 15.73 21.16
CA PRO A 113 13.32 17.15 20.79
C PRO A 113 12.02 17.56 20.09
N ARG A 114 11.49 18.75 20.42
CA ARG A 114 10.19 19.24 19.90
C ARG A 114 9.04 18.26 20.14
N ARG A 115 8.93 17.77 21.40
CA ARG A 115 7.85 16.87 21.83
C ARG A 115 6.47 17.45 21.50
N HIS A 116 5.60 16.59 20.95
CA HIS A 116 4.18 16.94 20.80
C HIS A 116 3.51 17.04 22.17
N PRO A 117 2.60 18.01 22.44
CA PRO A 117 1.95 18.18 23.75
C PRO A 117 1.23 16.93 24.26
N LEU A 118 0.70 16.10 23.37
CA LEU A 118 0.02 14.84 23.72
C LEU A 118 0.97 13.68 24.10
N LEU A 119 2.27 13.90 24.12
CA LEU A 119 3.29 12.91 24.49
C LEU A 119 3.85 13.13 25.90
N THR A 120 3.05 13.73 26.78
CA THR A 120 3.50 14.02 28.16
C THR A 120 3.71 12.75 28.98
N LYS A 121 2.89 11.72 28.80
CA LYS A 121 3.10 10.39 29.45
C LYS A 121 4.42 9.74 29.05
N ASP A 122 4.80 9.83 27.79
CA ASP A 122 6.09 9.36 27.31
C ASP A 122 7.26 10.10 27.96
N ALA A 123 7.17 11.41 28.02
CA ALA A 123 8.18 12.25 28.68
C ALA A 123 8.27 11.95 30.19
N LEU A 124 7.15 11.69 30.88
CA LEU A 124 7.13 11.28 32.28
C LEU A 124 7.85 9.93 32.46
N SER A 125 7.57 8.94 31.63
CA SER A 125 8.26 7.63 31.68
C SER A 125 9.75 7.76 31.47
N SER A 126 10.17 8.44 30.43
CA SER A 126 11.58 8.64 30.10
C SER A 126 12.31 9.44 31.19
N THR A 127 11.66 10.46 31.71
CA THR A 127 12.25 11.28 32.79
C THR A 127 12.41 10.48 34.08
N LEU A 128 11.41 9.70 34.49
CA LEU A 128 11.52 8.84 35.67
C LEU A 128 12.61 7.78 35.51
N ALA A 129 12.70 7.12 34.35
CA ALA A 129 13.76 6.14 34.09
C ALA A 129 15.16 6.75 34.19
N CYS A 130 15.37 7.96 33.63
CA CYS A 130 16.65 8.67 33.73
C CYS A 130 16.97 9.06 35.18
N ILE A 131 15.99 9.55 35.94
CA ILE A 131 16.18 9.85 37.37
C ILE A 131 16.58 8.58 38.17
N LEU A 132 15.93 7.46 37.89
CA LEU A 132 16.25 6.17 38.54
C LEU A 132 17.67 5.71 38.22
N ALA A 133 18.12 5.88 36.97
CA ALA A 133 19.48 5.57 36.58
C ALA A 133 20.50 6.42 37.31
N LEU A 134 20.27 7.75 37.38
CA LEU A 134 21.14 8.67 38.15
C LEU A 134 21.15 8.35 39.65
N ARG A 135 19.98 8.08 40.23
CA ARG A 135 19.85 7.73 41.65
C ARG A 135 20.53 6.42 42.02
N ARG A 136 20.42 5.41 41.14
CA ARG A 136 21.08 4.12 41.35
C ARG A 136 22.59 4.21 41.56
N TRP A 137 23.23 5.16 40.89
CA TRP A 137 24.66 5.39 40.91
C TRP A 137 25.07 6.60 41.72
N ASP A 138 24.09 7.25 42.38
CA ASP A 138 24.27 8.41 43.25
C ASP A 138 25.04 9.57 42.61
N ILE A 139 24.64 9.92 41.37
CA ILE A 139 25.20 11.02 40.57
C ILE A 139 24.10 11.91 39.99
N GLY A 140 24.46 13.14 39.56
CA GLY A 140 23.54 14.06 38.87
C GLY A 140 22.42 14.63 39.72
N GLU A 141 22.74 15.08 40.93
CA GLU A 141 21.79 15.64 41.88
C GLU A 141 20.95 16.80 41.28
N GLU A 142 21.58 17.72 40.57
CA GLU A 142 20.90 18.85 39.94
C GLU A 142 19.95 18.40 38.81
N GLN A 143 20.36 17.45 38.00
CA GLN A 143 19.55 16.87 36.94
C GLN A 143 18.35 16.14 37.55
N MET A 144 18.55 15.35 38.61
CA MET A 144 17.47 14.67 39.31
C MET A 144 16.46 15.68 39.88
N LYS A 145 16.92 16.77 40.50
CA LYS A 145 16.04 17.80 41.04
C LYS A 145 15.18 18.43 39.95
N ARG A 146 15.76 18.82 38.83
CA ARG A 146 15.01 19.37 37.69
C ARG A 146 14.01 18.36 37.11
N GLY A 147 14.41 17.09 36.99
CA GLY A 147 13.52 16.01 36.49
C GLY A 147 12.34 15.78 37.46
N LEU A 148 12.56 15.81 38.79
CA LEU A 148 11.48 15.69 39.77
C LEU A 148 10.51 16.88 39.70
N GLN A 149 11.01 18.10 39.46
CA GLN A 149 10.16 19.27 39.20
C GLN A 149 9.29 19.09 37.95
N PHE A 150 9.85 18.53 36.87
CA PHE A 150 9.09 18.21 35.67
C PHE A 150 7.98 17.21 35.94
N ILE A 151 8.27 16.12 36.68
CA ILE A 151 7.27 15.12 37.07
C ILE A 151 6.14 15.76 37.88
N ASP A 152 6.46 16.54 38.92
CA ASP A 152 5.48 17.24 39.76
C ASP A 152 4.53 18.11 38.93
N SER A 153 5.09 18.91 38.04
CA SER A 153 4.33 19.86 37.22
C SER A 153 3.44 19.18 36.15
N ASN A 154 3.76 17.96 35.74
CA ASN A 154 3.08 17.30 34.64
C ASN A 154 2.33 16.02 35.03
N PHE A 155 2.32 15.62 36.31
CA PHE A 155 1.76 14.36 36.75
C PHE A 155 0.26 14.23 36.50
N ALA A 156 -0.48 15.32 36.48
CA ALA A 156 -1.91 15.34 36.15
C ALA A 156 -2.20 14.70 34.80
N SER A 157 -1.26 14.76 33.86
CA SER A 157 -1.39 14.13 32.53
C SER A 157 -1.46 12.61 32.56
N VAL A 158 -1.07 11.95 33.65
CA VAL A 158 -1.18 10.49 33.80
C VAL A 158 -2.65 10.04 33.74
N LYS A 159 -3.58 10.84 34.26
CA LYS A 159 -5.02 10.57 34.24
C LYS A 159 -5.74 11.08 32.99
N ASP A 160 -5.06 11.88 32.18
CA ASP A 160 -5.63 12.47 30.97
C ASP A 160 -5.72 11.41 29.85
N GLU A 161 -6.94 11.03 29.51
CA GLU A 161 -7.22 10.04 28.44
C GLU A 161 -6.96 10.59 27.04
N THR A 162 -6.78 11.90 26.88
CA THR A 162 -6.43 12.51 25.59
C THR A 162 -4.94 12.32 25.26
N GLN A 163 -4.11 12.07 26.28
CA GLN A 163 -2.68 11.81 26.11
C GLN A 163 -2.43 10.45 25.46
N TYR A 164 -1.46 10.38 24.53
CA TYR A 164 -0.95 9.13 24.02
C TYR A 164 -0.17 8.38 25.11
N SER A 165 -0.59 7.16 25.37
CA SER A 165 0.07 6.30 26.35
C SER A 165 1.08 5.40 25.66
N PRO A 166 2.37 5.39 26.08
CA PRO A 166 3.32 4.36 25.68
C PRO A 166 2.84 2.95 26.01
N ILE A 167 3.29 1.97 25.24
CA ILE A 167 2.96 0.56 25.49
C ILE A 167 3.42 0.17 26.89
N GLY A 168 2.50 -0.35 27.67
CA GLY A 168 2.79 -0.78 29.04
C GLY A 168 2.91 0.35 30.07
N PHE A 169 2.54 1.58 29.73
CA PHE A 169 2.69 2.74 30.63
C PHE A 169 2.20 2.46 32.07
N ASP A 170 0.99 1.93 32.24
CA ASP A 170 0.41 1.68 33.55
C ASP A 170 1.18 0.63 34.37
N ILE A 171 1.82 -0.33 33.72
CA ILE A 171 2.66 -1.34 34.36
C ILE A 171 4.06 -0.80 34.63
N ILE A 172 4.70 -0.26 33.60
CA ILE A 172 6.08 0.21 33.63
C ILE A 172 6.24 1.40 34.59
N PHE A 173 5.38 2.41 34.46
CA PHE A 173 5.48 3.63 35.27
C PHE A 173 5.21 3.33 36.74
N SER A 174 4.21 2.48 37.03
CA SER A 174 3.93 2.01 38.40
C SER A 174 5.10 1.21 38.98
N GLY A 175 5.72 0.33 38.18
CA GLY A 175 6.91 -0.42 38.61
C GLY A 175 8.12 0.48 38.87
N MET A 176 8.32 1.51 38.06
CA MET A 176 9.36 2.51 38.28
C MET A 176 9.13 3.32 39.55
N ILE A 177 7.88 3.59 39.96
CA ILE A 177 7.54 4.22 41.24
C ILE A 177 7.93 3.31 42.41
N GLU A 178 7.69 2.01 42.33
CA GLU A 178 8.14 1.03 43.33
C GLU A 178 9.66 0.96 43.40
N TYR A 179 10.33 0.96 42.24
CA TYR A 179 11.79 0.95 42.18
C TYR A 179 12.39 2.23 42.80
N ALA A 180 11.74 3.39 42.62
CA ALA A 180 12.12 4.62 43.28
C ALA A 180 12.10 4.47 44.83
N LYS A 181 11.09 3.80 45.39
CA LYS A 181 11.02 3.51 46.85
C LYS A 181 12.18 2.61 47.30
N ASP A 182 12.51 1.56 46.50
CA ASP A 182 13.67 0.67 46.77
C ASP A 182 14.99 1.47 46.82
N LEU A 183 15.12 2.48 45.94
CA LEU A 183 16.28 3.40 45.90
C LEU A 183 16.22 4.56 46.93
N ARG A 184 15.19 4.57 47.77
CA ARG A 184 14.96 5.66 48.75
C ARG A 184 14.89 7.05 48.10
N LEU A 185 14.26 7.10 46.93
CA LEU A 185 13.99 8.35 46.21
C LEU A 185 12.59 8.83 46.55
N ASN A 186 12.48 10.04 47.13
CA ASN A 186 11.19 10.65 47.37
C ASN A 186 10.65 11.26 46.08
N LEU A 187 9.57 10.70 45.54
CA LEU A 187 8.87 11.29 44.41
C LEU A 187 7.88 12.33 44.91
N PRO A 188 7.70 13.44 44.21
CA PRO A 188 6.74 14.50 44.58
C PRO A 188 5.30 14.10 44.20
N LEU A 189 4.83 12.96 44.70
CA LEU A 189 3.55 12.37 44.36
C LEU A 189 2.77 12.07 45.63
N GLY A 190 1.45 12.32 45.62
CA GLY A 190 0.57 11.98 46.70
C GLY A 190 0.41 10.47 46.91
N SER A 191 0.31 10.01 48.15
CA SER A 191 0.11 8.59 48.44
C SER A 191 -1.14 8.00 47.77
N THR A 192 -2.24 8.73 47.74
CA THR A 192 -3.49 8.35 47.10
C THR A 192 -3.36 8.18 45.58
N GLU A 193 -2.50 8.94 44.95
CA GLU A 193 -2.23 8.88 43.51
C GLU A 193 -1.38 7.66 43.17
N ILE A 194 -0.35 7.42 43.98
CA ILE A 194 0.49 6.21 43.86
C ILE A 194 -0.36 4.96 44.07
N ASP A 195 -1.21 4.93 45.11
CA ASP A 195 -2.07 3.78 45.40
C ASP A 195 -3.06 3.51 44.26
N ALA A 196 -3.64 4.56 43.64
CA ALA A 196 -4.54 4.41 42.51
C ALA A 196 -3.82 3.81 41.27
N MET A 197 -2.57 4.19 41.00
CA MET A 197 -1.77 3.64 39.93
C MET A 197 -1.40 2.17 40.16
N LEU A 198 -0.97 1.82 41.35
CA LEU A 198 -0.67 0.45 41.74
C LEU A 198 -1.92 -0.42 41.66
N GLN A 199 -3.09 0.05 42.09
CA GLN A 199 -4.36 -0.67 41.92
C GLN A 199 -4.73 -0.89 40.45
N LYS A 200 -4.49 0.11 39.60
CA LYS A 200 -4.73 -0.02 38.14
C LYS A 200 -3.81 -1.10 37.53
N ARG A 201 -2.52 -1.07 37.85
CA ARG A 201 -1.57 -2.13 37.45
C ARG A 201 -2.02 -3.50 37.90
N ASP A 202 -2.36 -3.65 39.18
CA ASP A 202 -2.78 -4.93 39.75
C ASP A 202 -4.07 -5.43 39.11
N GLY A 203 -4.99 -4.54 38.74
CA GLY A 203 -6.17 -4.86 37.94
C GLY A 203 -5.81 -5.39 36.56
N GLU A 204 -4.84 -4.79 35.89
CA GLU A 204 -4.33 -5.28 34.59
C GLU A 204 -3.67 -6.67 34.72
N LEU A 205 -2.90 -6.90 35.78
CA LEU A 205 -2.21 -8.18 36.01
C LEU A 205 -3.20 -9.33 36.31
N ARG A 206 -4.33 -9.05 36.97
CA ARG A 206 -5.35 -10.06 37.34
C ARG A 206 -6.29 -10.48 36.22
N ARG A 207 -6.33 -9.76 35.08
CA ARG A 207 -7.14 -10.15 33.93
C ARG A 207 -6.71 -11.50 33.39
N GLU A 208 -7.65 -12.21 32.75
CA GLU A 208 -7.43 -13.56 32.21
C GLU A 208 -6.15 -13.70 31.36
N ILE A 209 -5.39 -14.76 31.58
CA ILE A 209 -4.05 -14.95 30.99
C ILE A 209 -4.17 -15.74 29.69
N SER A 210 -4.18 -15.04 28.56
CA SER A 210 -3.96 -15.61 27.24
C SER A 210 -2.46 -15.65 26.89
N ASP A 211 -2.08 -16.41 25.86
CA ASP A 211 -0.67 -16.46 25.42
C ASP A 211 -0.17 -15.09 24.94
N GLY A 212 -1.02 -14.30 24.26
CA GLY A 212 -0.69 -12.93 23.90
C GLY A 212 -0.43 -12.04 25.12
N LYS A 213 -1.15 -12.25 26.24
CA LYS A 213 -0.89 -11.54 27.49
C LYS A 213 0.43 -11.94 28.13
N LYS A 214 0.83 -13.20 28.03
CA LYS A 214 2.16 -13.64 28.53
C LYS A 214 3.29 -12.93 27.77
N ALA A 215 3.19 -12.87 26.45
CA ALA A 215 4.15 -12.16 25.61
C ALA A 215 4.19 -10.66 25.93
N TYR A 216 3.03 -10.04 26.13
CA TYR A 216 2.94 -8.65 26.56
C TYR A 216 3.60 -8.39 27.92
N LEU A 217 3.31 -9.22 28.92
CA LEU A 217 3.92 -9.08 30.25
C LEU A 217 5.44 -9.31 30.18
N ALA A 218 5.89 -10.21 29.30
CA ALA A 218 7.32 -10.40 29.04
C ALA A 218 7.93 -9.16 28.37
N TYR A 219 7.22 -8.52 27.44
CA TYR A 219 7.68 -7.29 26.77
C TYR A 219 7.84 -6.10 27.71
N VAL A 220 6.96 -5.97 28.73
CA VAL A 220 6.99 -4.86 29.71
C VAL A 220 7.60 -5.27 31.06
N SER A 221 8.40 -6.34 31.07
CA SER A 221 8.92 -7.01 32.27
C SER A 221 9.83 -6.13 33.13
N GLU A 222 10.48 -5.11 32.54
CA GLU A 222 11.24 -4.12 33.32
C GLU A 222 10.36 -3.39 34.35
N GLY A 223 9.08 -3.19 34.06
CA GLY A 223 8.12 -2.58 34.99
C GLY A 223 7.60 -3.54 36.07
N LEU A 224 7.86 -4.84 35.94
CA LEU A 224 7.44 -5.86 36.92
C LEU A 224 8.54 -6.23 37.92
N GLY A 225 9.81 -6.03 37.57
CA GLY A 225 10.94 -6.23 38.45
C GLY A 225 10.93 -7.59 39.18
N LYS A 226 10.81 -7.55 40.50
CA LYS A 226 10.77 -8.75 41.35
C LYS A 226 9.48 -9.58 41.23
N LEU A 227 8.43 -9.06 40.65
CA LEU A 227 7.15 -9.74 40.43
C LEU A 227 7.18 -10.63 39.18
N GLN A 228 8.21 -10.50 38.35
CA GLN A 228 8.32 -11.22 37.10
C GLN A 228 9.05 -12.56 37.26
N ASP A 229 8.51 -13.59 36.63
CA ASP A 229 9.22 -14.84 36.38
C ASP A 229 10.13 -14.64 35.17
N TRP A 230 11.42 -14.36 35.43
CA TRP A 230 12.41 -14.08 34.39
C TRP A 230 12.75 -15.29 33.54
N GLU A 231 12.67 -16.53 34.09
CA GLU A 231 12.87 -17.75 33.29
C GLU A 231 11.79 -17.88 32.21
N MET A 232 10.56 -17.47 32.52
CA MET A 232 9.48 -17.44 31.55
C MET A 232 9.68 -16.34 30.50
N VAL A 233 10.25 -15.20 30.86
CA VAL A 233 10.58 -14.12 29.93
C VAL A 233 11.65 -14.57 28.94
N MET A 234 12.64 -15.34 29.36
CA MET A 234 13.70 -15.84 28.48
C MET A 234 13.23 -16.78 27.38
N LYS A 235 12.00 -17.30 27.45
CA LYS A 235 11.40 -18.04 26.32
C LYS A 235 11.16 -17.17 25.08
N TYR A 236 11.18 -15.87 25.23
CA TYR A 236 11.04 -14.88 24.14
C TYR A 236 12.39 -14.31 23.69
N GLN A 237 13.52 -14.90 24.16
CA GLN A 237 14.83 -14.47 23.70
C GLN A 237 15.03 -14.85 22.23
N GLN A 238 15.49 -13.89 21.45
CA GLN A 238 15.73 -14.01 20.02
C GLN A 238 17.14 -14.53 19.74
N LYS A 239 17.39 -14.96 18.52
CA LYS A 239 18.71 -15.45 18.06
C LYS A 239 19.85 -14.45 18.26
N ASN A 240 19.55 -13.14 18.20
CA ASN A 240 20.51 -12.06 18.44
C ASN A 240 20.78 -11.82 19.94
N GLY A 241 20.17 -12.58 20.84
CA GLY A 241 20.27 -12.46 22.29
C GLY A 241 19.32 -11.43 22.92
N SER A 242 18.61 -10.65 22.13
CA SER A 242 17.65 -9.67 22.66
C SER A 242 16.34 -10.31 23.12
N LEU A 243 15.60 -9.55 23.92
CA LEU A 243 14.18 -9.79 24.19
C LEU A 243 13.36 -8.75 23.38
N PHE A 244 12.64 -9.22 22.37
CA PHE A 244 11.78 -8.39 21.52
C PHE A 244 12.52 -7.24 20.80
N ASN A 245 13.80 -7.36 20.53
CA ASN A 245 14.64 -6.26 20.01
C ASN A 245 14.59 -4.99 20.89
N SER A 246 14.16 -5.13 22.16
CA SER A 246 13.97 -4.03 23.13
C SER A 246 15.19 -3.94 24.07
N PRO A 247 15.96 -2.84 24.01
CA PRO A 247 17.10 -2.65 24.90
C PRO A 247 16.71 -2.61 26.37
N SER A 248 15.60 -1.94 26.74
CA SER A 248 15.11 -1.88 28.13
C SER A 248 14.76 -3.24 28.71
N THR A 249 13.96 -4.05 27.97
CA THR A 249 13.61 -5.41 28.43
C THR A 249 14.84 -6.28 28.57
N THR A 250 15.75 -6.24 27.58
CA THR A 250 16.99 -7.04 27.60
C THR A 250 17.93 -6.63 28.72
N ALA A 251 18.06 -5.31 28.99
CA ALA A 251 18.87 -4.79 30.09
C ALA A 251 18.29 -5.22 31.46
N ALA A 252 16.97 -5.22 31.62
CA ALA A 252 16.31 -5.68 32.83
C ALA A 252 16.55 -7.21 33.02
N ALA A 253 16.35 -8.01 31.99
CA ALA A 253 16.61 -9.46 32.04
C ALA A 253 18.06 -9.77 32.39
N PHE A 254 19.02 -9.11 31.75
CA PHE A 254 20.43 -9.26 32.09
C PHE A 254 20.72 -8.90 33.55
N THR A 255 20.11 -7.84 34.06
CA THR A 255 20.29 -7.41 35.47
C THR A 255 19.84 -8.48 36.46
N HIS A 256 18.81 -9.29 36.13
CA HIS A 256 18.27 -10.33 36.99
C HIS A 256 18.92 -11.70 36.79
N LEU A 257 19.27 -12.07 35.55
CA LEU A 257 19.71 -13.42 35.20
C LEU A 257 21.19 -13.50 34.80
N GLN A 258 21.82 -12.38 34.45
CA GLN A 258 23.20 -12.32 33.93
C GLN A 258 23.41 -13.20 32.68
N ASP A 259 22.44 -13.31 31.80
CA ASP A 259 22.47 -14.11 30.58
C ASP A 259 23.48 -13.55 29.56
N ASP A 260 24.36 -14.41 29.04
CA ASP A 260 25.42 -14.01 28.09
C ASP A 260 24.85 -13.52 26.74
N GLY A 261 23.72 -14.06 26.29
CA GLY A 261 23.04 -13.60 25.05
C GLY A 261 22.56 -12.17 25.18
N CYS A 262 21.88 -11.84 26.29
CA CYS A 262 21.47 -10.47 26.60
C CYS A 262 22.67 -9.51 26.66
N LEU A 263 23.78 -9.93 27.26
CA LEU A 263 25.00 -9.13 27.33
C LEU A 263 25.61 -8.90 25.94
N CYS A 264 25.66 -9.94 25.12
CA CYS A 264 26.18 -9.83 23.76
C CYS A 264 25.37 -8.82 22.93
N TYR A 265 24.06 -8.89 23.03
CA TYR A 265 23.18 -7.92 22.38
C TYR A 265 23.44 -6.48 22.84
N LEU A 266 23.48 -6.22 24.14
CA LEU A 266 23.73 -4.88 24.69
C LEU A 266 25.10 -4.32 24.29
N ARG A 267 26.14 -5.15 24.22
CA ARG A 267 27.45 -4.75 23.70
C ARG A 267 27.41 -4.39 22.24
N THR A 268 26.77 -5.22 21.42
CA THR A 268 26.59 -4.95 19.98
C THR A 268 25.84 -3.63 19.74
N LEU A 269 24.84 -3.32 20.56
CA LEU A 269 24.15 -2.02 20.51
C LEU A 269 25.11 -0.85 20.75
N LEU A 270 25.90 -0.91 21.80
CA LEU A 270 26.81 0.20 22.17
C LEU A 270 28.02 0.29 21.24
N GLU A 271 28.50 -0.83 20.68
CA GLU A 271 29.48 -0.79 19.59
C GLU A 271 28.96 -0.03 18.37
N LYS A 272 27.66 -0.14 18.09
CA LYS A 272 27.03 0.53 16.95
C LYS A 272 26.63 1.97 17.24
N PHE A 273 26.00 2.23 18.38
CA PHE A 273 25.37 3.52 18.71
C PHE A 273 26.19 4.39 19.67
N GLY A 274 27.24 3.86 20.25
CA GLY A 274 28.12 4.57 21.17
C GLY A 274 27.55 4.68 22.57
N ASN A 275 27.02 5.85 22.94
CA ASN A 275 26.67 6.17 24.32
C ASN A 275 25.17 6.25 24.61
N ALA A 276 24.34 5.96 23.62
CA ALA A 276 22.89 5.96 23.77
C ALA A 276 22.23 5.01 22.74
N VAL A 277 21.10 4.44 23.10
CA VAL A 277 20.45 3.39 22.31
C VAL A 277 19.08 3.81 21.78
N PRO A 278 18.62 3.28 20.63
CA PRO A 278 17.25 3.46 20.17
C PRO A 278 16.27 2.62 21.00
N THR A 279 14.95 2.81 20.80
CA THR A 279 13.93 2.03 21.52
C THR A 279 13.79 0.60 21.04
N ILE A 280 14.28 0.31 19.83
CA ILE A 280 14.23 -1.01 19.19
C ILE A 280 15.43 -1.20 18.27
N TYR A 281 16.03 -2.38 18.27
CA TYR A 281 17.11 -2.77 17.37
C TYR A 281 17.27 -4.30 17.33
N PRO A 282 17.46 -4.95 16.16
CA PRO A 282 17.39 -4.35 14.82
C PRO A 282 15.98 -3.92 14.42
N PHE A 283 15.89 -2.97 13.50
CA PHE A 283 14.62 -2.46 12.96
C PHE A 283 14.75 -2.14 11.46
N SER A 284 15.74 -2.73 10.82
CA SER A 284 16.11 -2.35 9.45
C SER A 284 15.08 -2.74 8.41
N ILE A 285 14.42 -3.88 8.55
CA ILE A 285 13.43 -4.39 7.58
C ILE A 285 12.19 -3.51 7.57
N ASP A 286 11.57 -3.23 8.73
CA ASP A 286 10.40 -2.34 8.82
C ASP A 286 10.71 -0.95 8.25
N ALA A 287 11.82 -0.35 8.63
CA ALA A 287 12.16 0.99 8.18
C ALA A 287 12.41 1.08 6.67
N ARG A 288 13.06 0.08 6.07
CA ARG A 288 13.27 0.00 4.62
C ARG A 288 11.96 -0.25 3.87
N LEU A 289 11.10 -1.14 4.36
CA LEU A 289 9.77 -1.37 3.78
C LEU A 289 8.92 -0.11 3.84
N ARG A 290 8.95 0.63 4.95
CA ARG A 290 8.24 1.92 5.05
C ARG A 290 8.80 2.97 4.12
N MET A 291 10.10 2.96 3.87
CA MET A 291 10.71 3.82 2.85
C MET A 291 10.20 3.47 1.46
N VAL A 292 10.16 2.18 1.10
CA VAL A 292 9.57 1.70 -0.15
C VAL A 292 8.11 2.13 -0.27
N GLU A 293 7.30 1.87 0.77
CA GLU A 293 5.89 2.28 0.79
C GLU A 293 5.73 3.80 0.63
N THR A 294 6.54 4.58 1.33
CA THR A 294 6.50 6.04 1.25
C THR A 294 6.77 6.52 -0.17
N ILE A 295 7.84 6.02 -0.79
CA ILE A 295 8.23 6.40 -2.15
C ILE A 295 7.18 5.98 -3.18
N GLN A 296 6.63 4.76 -3.07
CA GLN A 296 5.55 4.27 -3.92
C GLN A 296 4.26 5.07 -3.74
N SER A 297 3.88 5.33 -2.48
CA SER A 297 2.65 6.09 -2.19
C SER A 297 2.72 7.56 -2.60
N LEU A 298 3.91 8.14 -2.61
CA LEU A 298 4.16 9.50 -3.12
C LEU A 298 4.29 9.56 -4.66
N GLY A 299 4.45 8.42 -5.32
CA GLY A 299 4.52 8.32 -6.79
C GLY A 299 5.85 8.74 -7.40
N ILE A 300 6.92 8.63 -6.66
CA ILE A 300 8.30 8.90 -7.09
C ILE A 300 9.15 7.64 -7.22
N ASP A 301 8.51 6.47 -7.12
CA ASP A 301 9.12 5.12 -7.16
C ASP A 301 9.86 4.81 -8.46
N TRP A 302 9.43 5.37 -9.57
CA TRP A 302 10.07 5.17 -10.88
C TRP A 302 11.53 5.66 -10.92
N GLN A 303 11.92 6.57 -10.01
CA GLN A 303 13.28 7.10 -9.90
C GLN A 303 14.22 6.21 -9.07
N TYR A 304 13.68 5.25 -8.31
CA TYR A 304 14.39 4.43 -7.31
C TYR A 304 14.13 2.92 -7.48
N ARG A 305 13.89 2.48 -8.71
CA ARG A 305 13.51 1.07 -9.00
C ARG A 305 14.55 0.07 -8.52
N ASP A 306 15.85 0.37 -8.70
CA ASP A 306 16.94 -0.54 -8.33
C ASP A 306 17.07 -0.65 -6.80
N GLU A 307 16.95 0.48 -6.09
CA GLU A 307 16.98 0.53 -4.64
C GLU A 307 15.77 -0.21 -4.03
N ILE A 308 14.58 0.03 -4.56
CA ILE A 308 13.35 -0.66 -4.16
C ILE A 308 13.52 -2.17 -4.39
N LYS A 309 13.97 -2.59 -5.56
CA LYS A 309 14.20 -3.99 -5.88
C LYS A 309 15.18 -4.64 -4.91
N SER A 310 16.29 -3.97 -4.59
CA SER A 310 17.28 -4.47 -3.63
C SER A 310 16.67 -4.71 -2.24
N VAL A 311 15.85 -3.78 -1.75
CA VAL A 311 15.15 -3.92 -0.46
C VAL A 311 14.16 -5.09 -0.50
N LEU A 312 13.42 -5.25 -1.59
CA LEU A 312 12.44 -6.32 -1.73
C LEU A 312 13.10 -7.70 -1.84
N ASP A 313 14.19 -7.82 -2.61
CA ASP A 313 14.97 -9.06 -2.73
C ASP A 313 15.56 -9.48 -1.38
N GLU A 314 16.04 -8.54 -0.57
CA GLU A 314 16.51 -8.81 0.79
C GLU A 314 15.35 -9.21 1.72
N THR A 315 14.26 -8.46 1.70
CA THR A 315 13.07 -8.78 2.51
C THR A 315 12.51 -10.16 2.17
N TYR A 316 12.49 -10.53 0.89
CA TYR A 316 12.03 -11.85 0.46
C TYR A 316 12.94 -12.97 0.93
N ARG A 317 14.26 -12.77 0.90
CA ARG A 317 15.21 -13.74 1.51
C ARG A 317 14.94 -13.94 2.99
N CYS A 318 14.77 -12.85 3.74
CA CYS A 318 14.45 -12.90 5.17
C CYS A 318 13.08 -13.57 5.41
N TRP A 319 12.09 -13.33 4.54
CA TRP A 319 10.81 -14.01 4.58
C TRP A 319 10.93 -15.52 4.43
N LEU A 320 11.68 -15.99 3.44
CA LEU A 320 11.90 -17.42 3.18
C LEU A 320 12.72 -18.10 4.30
N GLN A 321 13.59 -17.36 4.96
CA GLN A 321 14.42 -17.86 6.08
C GLN A 321 13.66 -17.88 7.41
N GLY A 322 12.45 -17.32 7.46
CA GLY A 322 11.67 -17.20 8.68
C GLY A 322 12.32 -16.28 9.72
N GLU A 323 12.93 -15.17 9.25
CA GLU A 323 13.60 -14.23 10.16
C GLU A 323 12.61 -13.57 11.12
N GLU A 324 12.92 -13.65 12.41
CA GLU A 324 12.07 -13.19 13.50
C GLU A 324 11.67 -11.71 13.36
N ASP A 325 12.56 -10.87 12.83
CA ASP A 325 12.34 -9.43 12.64
C ASP A 325 11.13 -9.09 11.76
N ILE A 326 10.72 -10.01 10.87
CA ILE A 326 9.51 -9.86 10.06
C ILE A 326 8.26 -10.31 10.81
N PHE A 327 8.34 -11.48 11.49
CA PHE A 327 7.15 -12.18 11.95
C PHE A 327 6.70 -11.81 13.37
N LEU A 328 7.56 -11.16 14.16
CA LEU A 328 7.23 -10.74 15.54
C LEU A 328 6.36 -9.48 15.60
N ASP A 329 6.51 -8.57 14.63
CA ASP A 329 5.69 -7.36 14.56
C ASP A 329 4.57 -7.51 13.54
N PRO A 330 3.28 -7.43 13.96
CA PRO A 330 2.14 -7.56 13.06
C PRO A 330 2.15 -6.59 11.89
N ALA A 331 2.56 -5.34 12.12
CA ALA A 331 2.60 -4.30 11.08
C ALA A 331 3.70 -4.60 10.06
N THR A 332 4.90 -4.98 10.52
CA THR A 332 6.01 -5.36 9.64
C THR A 332 5.67 -6.59 8.80
N CYS A 333 5.09 -7.63 9.43
CA CYS A 333 4.67 -8.84 8.74
C CYS A 333 3.62 -8.55 7.66
N ALA A 334 2.57 -7.79 8.01
CA ALA A 334 1.51 -7.42 7.09
C ALA A 334 2.02 -6.55 5.93
N MET A 335 2.89 -5.60 6.21
CA MET A 335 3.49 -4.71 5.22
C MET A 335 4.43 -5.49 4.29
N ALA A 336 5.29 -6.36 4.83
CA ALA A 336 6.17 -7.23 4.05
C ALA A 336 5.37 -8.12 3.10
N PHE A 337 4.36 -8.84 3.63
CA PHE A 337 3.45 -9.66 2.83
C PHE A 337 2.82 -8.86 1.68
N ARG A 338 2.22 -7.72 2.00
CA ARG A 338 1.52 -6.88 1.01
C ARG A 338 2.46 -6.36 -0.07
N ILE A 339 3.59 -5.77 0.30
CA ILE A 339 4.52 -5.16 -0.65
C ILE A 339 5.19 -6.23 -1.51
N LEU A 340 5.62 -7.34 -0.92
CA LEU A 340 6.22 -8.46 -1.66
C LEU A 340 5.21 -9.03 -2.67
N ARG A 341 3.98 -9.33 -2.24
CA ARG A 341 2.94 -9.88 -3.13
C ARG A 341 2.60 -8.93 -4.28
N MET A 342 2.43 -7.65 -4.00
CA MET A 342 2.17 -6.63 -5.04
C MET A 342 3.30 -6.52 -6.07
N ASN A 343 4.53 -6.82 -5.69
CA ASN A 343 5.69 -6.81 -6.58
C ASN A 343 6.01 -8.18 -7.20
N GLY A 344 5.08 -9.15 -7.13
CA GLY A 344 5.19 -10.44 -7.82
C GLY A 344 5.99 -11.52 -7.08
N TYR A 345 6.39 -11.28 -5.83
CA TYR A 345 7.04 -12.31 -5.02
C TYR A 345 6.02 -13.32 -4.48
N ASP A 346 6.40 -14.59 -4.53
CA ASP A 346 5.56 -15.69 -4.03
C ASP A 346 5.64 -15.80 -2.50
N VAL A 347 4.63 -15.25 -1.83
CA VAL A 347 4.50 -15.24 -0.37
C VAL A 347 3.13 -15.78 0.06
N SER A 348 3.13 -16.78 0.95
CA SER A 348 1.90 -17.38 1.49
C SER A 348 1.24 -16.48 2.53
N SER A 349 -0.10 -16.46 2.53
CA SER A 349 -0.92 -15.81 3.56
C SER A 349 -0.89 -16.55 4.91
N ASP A 350 -0.35 -17.78 4.99
CA ASP A 350 -0.27 -18.57 6.22
C ASP A 350 0.51 -17.87 7.33
N SER A 351 1.50 -17.06 6.98
CA SER A 351 2.25 -16.24 7.93
C SER A 351 1.38 -15.26 8.71
N LEU A 352 0.22 -14.87 8.15
CA LEU A 352 -0.76 -13.99 8.79
C LEU A 352 -1.82 -14.76 9.60
N ALA A 353 -1.80 -16.11 9.60
CA ALA A 353 -2.81 -16.92 10.28
C ALA A 353 -2.90 -16.62 11.79
N GLN A 354 -1.76 -16.33 12.41
CA GLN A 354 -1.70 -15.96 13.84
C GLN A 354 -2.48 -14.68 14.17
N TYR A 355 -2.76 -13.82 13.17
CA TYR A 355 -3.52 -12.58 13.31
C TYR A 355 -4.95 -12.69 12.76
N ALA A 356 -5.34 -13.86 12.23
CA ALA A 356 -6.61 -14.04 11.52
C ALA A 356 -7.85 -13.89 12.41
N GLU A 357 -7.70 -14.05 13.71
CA GLU A 357 -8.78 -13.88 14.66
C GLU A 357 -8.50 -12.75 15.65
N TYR A 358 -9.52 -11.96 15.92
CA TYR A 358 -9.42 -10.85 16.87
C TYR A 358 -8.98 -11.27 18.29
N SER A 359 -9.37 -12.47 18.72
CA SER A 359 -9.00 -13.08 20.02
C SER A 359 -7.55 -13.54 20.06
N SER A 360 -6.99 -13.86 18.88
CA SER A 360 -5.60 -14.30 18.72
C SER A 360 -4.65 -13.14 18.46
N PHE A 361 -5.18 -11.95 18.14
CA PHE A 361 -4.36 -10.76 17.94
C PHE A 361 -3.64 -10.45 19.26
N PRO A 362 -2.31 -10.62 19.33
CA PRO A 362 -1.58 -10.33 20.54
C PRO A 362 -1.76 -8.85 20.82
N THR A 363 -2.58 -8.58 21.82
CA THR A 363 -2.57 -7.25 22.44
C THR A 363 -1.22 -7.15 23.15
N LEU A 364 -0.20 -6.77 22.42
CA LEU A 364 1.00 -6.17 23.00
C LEU A 364 0.54 -4.90 23.73
N GLY A 365 0.01 -5.09 24.92
CA GLY A 365 -0.62 -4.03 25.72
C GLY A 365 -2.15 -4.09 25.71
N GLY A 366 -2.72 -4.49 26.79
CA GLY A 366 -4.16 -4.70 27.02
C GLY A 366 -5.10 -3.53 26.70
N SER A 367 -4.67 -2.46 26.03
CA SER A 367 -5.53 -1.35 25.63
C SER A 367 -5.09 -0.62 24.37
N LEU A 368 -3.97 -0.95 23.76
CA LEU A 368 -3.55 -0.35 22.48
C LEU A 368 -3.55 -1.42 21.41
N LYS A 369 -4.70 -1.64 20.87
CA LYS A 369 -4.86 -2.03 19.48
C LYS A 369 -4.29 -0.86 18.70
N ASP A 370 -3.02 -0.96 18.37
CA ASP A 370 -2.36 0.01 17.53
C ASP A 370 -3.12 0.08 16.21
N THR A 371 -3.87 1.16 16.04
CA THR A 371 -4.71 1.37 14.86
C THR A 371 -3.89 1.30 13.58
N ASP A 372 -2.60 1.68 13.64
CA ASP A 372 -1.70 1.60 12.49
C ASP A 372 -1.39 0.13 12.15
N SER A 373 -1.13 -0.75 13.12
CA SER A 373 -0.94 -2.19 12.89
C SER A 373 -2.20 -2.85 12.34
N VAL A 374 -3.37 -2.51 12.87
CA VAL A 374 -4.64 -3.05 12.34
C VAL A 374 -4.91 -2.53 10.94
N LEU A 375 -4.54 -1.29 10.63
CA LEU A 375 -4.65 -0.74 9.27
C LEU A 375 -3.75 -1.49 8.28
N GLU A 376 -2.51 -1.83 8.66
CA GLU A 376 -1.63 -2.63 7.79
C GLU A 376 -2.17 -4.05 7.59
N LEU A 377 -2.70 -4.70 8.63
CA LEU A 377 -3.37 -5.99 8.52
C LEU A 377 -4.60 -5.91 7.60
N PHE A 378 -5.40 -4.84 7.70
CA PHE A 378 -6.53 -4.59 6.81
C PHE A 378 -6.08 -4.43 5.35
N ARG A 379 -5.01 -3.68 5.10
CA ARG A 379 -4.45 -3.51 3.75
C ARG A 379 -3.92 -4.83 3.20
N ALA A 380 -3.19 -5.59 4.01
CA ALA A 380 -2.67 -6.90 3.64
C ALA A 380 -3.80 -7.88 3.29
N SER A 381 -4.90 -7.85 4.04
CA SER A 381 -6.06 -8.73 3.83
C SER A 381 -6.77 -8.54 2.48
N GLN A 382 -6.50 -7.44 1.78
CA GLN A 382 -7.07 -7.17 0.45
C GLN A 382 -6.25 -7.78 -0.70
N MET A 383 -5.09 -8.37 -0.40
CA MET A 383 -4.18 -8.95 -1.39
C MET A 383 -4.54 -10.41 -1.72
N ILE A 384 -5.82 -10.70 -1.90
CA ILE A 384 -6.33 -12.05 -2.19
C ILE A 384 -6.04 -12.39 -3.65
N ILE A 385 -5.35 -13.52 -3.88
CA ILE A 385 -5.00 -14.06 -5.20
C ILE A 385 -5.56 -15.47 -5.44
N SER A 386 -6.20 -16.05 -4.43
CA SER A 386 -6.89 -17.34 -4.53
C SER A 386 -8.13 -17.32 -3.66
N LEU A 387 -9.17 -18.04 -4.09
CA LEU A 387 -10.38 -18.24 -3.28
C LEU A 387 -10.10 -19.12 -2.05
N ASP A 388 -8.98 -19.86 -2.05
CA ASP A 388 -8.54 -20.74 -0.96
C ASP A 388 -7.65 -20.00 0.06
N GLU A 389 -7.86 -18.68 0.27
CA GLU A 389 -7.15 -17.88 1.28
C GLU A 389 -8.07 -17.41 2.43
N PRO A 390 -8.65 -18.33 3.23
CA PRO A 390 -9.59 -18.01 4.30
C PRO A 390 -8.97 -17.13 5.40
N VAL A 391 -7.65 -17.17 5.56
CA VAL A 391 -6.89 -16.31 6.49
C VAL A 391 -7.13 -14.85 6.17
N LEU A 392 -7.00 -14.46 4.91
CA LEU A 392 -7.18 -13.07 4.48
C LEU A 392 -8.65 -12.61 4.59
N VAL A 393 -9.59 -13.50 4.30
CA VAL A 393 -11.04 -13.22 4.44
C VAL A 393 -11.41 -12.96 5.91
N LYS A 394 -10.95 -13.81 6.83
CA LYS A 394 -11.16 -13.62 8.26
C LYS A 394 -10.51 -12.34 8.76
N LEU A 395 -9.26 -12.10 8.34
CA LEU A 395 -8.49 -10.92 8.69
C LEU A 395 -9.21 -9.64 8.23
N ASN A 396 -9.72 -9.59 7.00
CA ASN A 396 -10.48 -8.47 6.47
C ASN A 396 -11.75 -8.19 7.28
N SER A 397 -12.49 -9.25 7.63
CA SER A 397 -13.75 -9.15 8.36
C SER A 397 -13.60 -8.47 9.73
N TRP A 398 -12.63 -8.89 10.56
CA TRP A 398 -12.49 -8.30 11.89
C TRP A 398 -11.76 -6.96 11.87
N THR A 399 -10.72 -6.80 11.03
CA THR A 399 -9.97 -5.54 10.95
C THR A 399 -10.83 -4.39 10.42
N SER A 400 -11.64 -4.62 9.39
CA SER A 400 -12.57 -3.60 8.88
C SER A 400 -13.61 -3.18 9.95
N ARG A 401 -14.14 -4.15 10.71
CA ARG A 401 -15.09 -3.87 11.80
C ARG A 401 -14.43 -3.06 12.91
N PHE A 402 -13.21 -3.43 13.29
CA PHE A 402 -12.44 -2.72 14.29
C PHE A 402 -12.18 -1.26 13.87
N LEU A 403 -11.68 -1.06 12.64
CA LEU A 403 -11.35 0.28 12.13
C LEU A 403 -12.59 1.17 12.02
N LYS A 404 -13.74 0.63 11.59
CA LYS A 404 -15.02 1.36 11.59
C LYS A 404 -15.46 1.78 13.00
N HIS A 405 -15.27 0.89 13.98
CA HIS A 405 -15.58 1.18 15.37
C HIS A 405 -14.67 2.28 15.95
N GLU A 406 -13.38 2.23 15.67
CA GLU A 406 -12.43 3.27 16.10
C GLU A 406 -12.75 4.64 15.48
N LEU A 407 -13.13 4.68 14.20
CA LEU A 407 -13.61 5.91 13.56
C LEU A 407 -14.86 6.50 14.24
N SER A 408 -15.77 5.64 14.69
CA SER A 408 -17.01 6.09 15.36
C SER A 408 -16.76 6.63 16.77
N LYS A 409 -15.72 6.14 17.46
CA LYS A 409 -15.35 6.61 18.81
C LYS A 409 -14.58 7.92 18.81
N ALA A 410 -13.86 8.23 17.73
CA ALA A 410 -13.01 9.39 17.64
C ALA A 410 -13.82 10.67 17.75
N SER A 411 -13.91 11.20 18.97
CA SER A 411 -14.57 12.46 19.28
C SER A 411 -13.90 13.65 18.58
N VAL A 412 -14.61 14.76 18.55
CA VAL A 412 -14.30 16.01 17.82
C VAL A 412 -12.94 16.66 18.19
N HIS A 413 -12.22 16.14 19.18
CA HIS A 413 -11.01 16.76 19.76
C HIS A 413 -9.68 16.05 19.44
N ALA A 414 -9.59 15.20 18.40
CA ALA A 414 -8.33 14.59 18.03
C ALA A 414 -7.44 15.59 17.28
N ASP A 415 -6.61 16.33 17.98
CA ASP A 415 -5.61 17.21 17.42
C ASP A 415 -4.32 16.44 17.05
N GLY A 416 -3.80 16.69 15.85
CA GLY A 416 -2.45 16.27 15.43
C GLY A 416 -2.30 14.81 15.01
N LEU A 417 -1.64 13.97 15.82
CA LEU A 417 -1.27 12.60 15.47
C LEU A 417 -2.48 11.70 15.14
N GLY A 418 -3.53 11.78 15.95
CA GLY A 418 -4.75 10.99 15.73
C GLY A 418 -5.52 11.37 14.47
N LYS A 419 -5.43 12.63 14.03
CA LYS A 419 -6.06 13.10 12.80
C LYS A 419 -5.46 12.45 11.56
N HIS A 420 -4.13 12.28 11.53
CA HIS A 420 -3.45 11.66 10.40
C HIS A 420 -3.83 10.18 10.24
N THR A 421 -3.76 9.40 11.31
CA THR A 421 -4.18 7.99 11.30
C THR A 421 -5.67 7.86 10.94
N LYS A 422 -6.53 8.73 11.50
CA LYS A 422 -7.95 8.77 11.15
C LYS A 422 -8.20 9.00 9.66
N HIS A 423 -7.48 9.92 9.04
CA HIS A 423 -7.57 10.16 7.59
C HIS A 423 -7.15 8.95 6.77
N LYS A 424 -6.05 8.27 7.16
CA LYS A 424 -5.59 7.04 6.49
C LYS A 424 -6.62 5.92 6.60
N VAL A 425 -7.17 5.72 7.80
CA VAL A 425 -8.20 4.70 8.05
C VAL A 425 -9.46 4.98 7.24
N ASN A 426 -9.97 6.22 7.30
CA ASN A 426 -11.15 6.60 6.53
C ASN A 426 -10.96 6.35 5.03
N TYR A 427 -9.83 6.79 4.48
CA TYR A 427 -9.51 6.60 3.07
C TYR A 427 -9.42 5.11 2.70
N ALA A 428 -8.75 4.29 3.51
CA ALA A 428 -8.61 2.86 3.25
C ALA A 428 -9.94 2.09 3.28
N LEU A 429 -10.87 2.52 4.15
CA LEU A 429 -12.22 1.94 4.23
C LEU A 429 -13.14 2.42 3.11
N GLU A 430 -12.97 3.67 2.66
CA GLU A 430 -13.78 4.26 1.58
C GLU A 430 -13.34 3.74 0.21
N PHE A 431 -12.02 3.60 -0.02
CA PHE A 431 -11.44 3.14 -1.28
C PHE A 431 -10.68 1.83 -1.07
N PRO A 432 -11.36 0.68 -1.19
CA PRO A 432 -10.69 -0.62 -1.14
C PRO A 432 -9.70 -0.75 -2.30
N TYR A 433 -8.67 -1.58 -2.15
CA TYR A 433 -7.56 -1.68 -3.11
C TYR A 433 -8.01 -1.86 -4.57
N HIS A 434 -9.07 -2.62 -4.80
CA HIS A 434 -9.61 -2.88 -6.14
C HIS A 434 -10.40 -1.70 -6.75
N ALA A 435 -10.65 -0.63 -6.00
CA ALA A 435 -11.30 0.60 -6.47
C ALA A 435 -10.42 1.85 -6.22
N ASN A 436 -9.16 1.66 -5.82
CA ASN A 436 -8.26 2.74 -5.46
C ASN A 436 -7.27 3.03 -6.59
N LEU A 437 -7.59 4.03 -7.40
CA LEU A 437 -6.73 4.44 -8.51
C LEU A 437 -5.42 5.07 -8.00
N GLN A 438 -4.33 4.68 -8.64
CA GLN A 438 -2.97 5.06 -8.24
C GLN A 438 -2.80 6.58 -8.10
N ARG A 439 -3.33 7.36 -9.03
CA ARG A 439 -3.20 8.82 -9.00
C ARG A 439 -3.95 9.47 -7.85
N LEU A 440 -5.14 8.95 -7.51
CA LEU A 440 -5.92 9.41 -6.36
C LEU A 440 -5.24 9.06 -5.04
N ALA A 441 -4.72 7.85 -4.93
CA ALA A 441 -3.97 7.41 -3.76
C ALA A 441 -2.72 8.27 -3.54
N ARG A 442 -1.96 8.57 -4.61
CA ARG A 442 -0.79 9.46 -4.57
C ARG A 442 -1.14 10.86 -4.09
N ARG A 443 -2.20 11.47 -4.65
CA ARG A 443 -2.70 12.77 -4.18
C ARG A 443 -2.99 12.73 -2.69
N LYS A 444 -3.76 11.74 -2.25
CA LYS A 444 -4.12 11.61 -0.84
C LYS A 444 -2.91 11.41 0.06
N SER A 445 -1.94 10.63 -0.38
CA SER A 445 -0.69 10.43 0.35
C SER A 445 0.12 11.72 0.49
N ILE A 446 0.20 12.54 -0.57
CA ILE A 446 0.86 13.85 -0.52
C ILE A 446 0.12 14.80 0.43
N GLU A 447 -1.21 14.90 0.33
CA GLU A 447 -2.04 15.76 1.19
C GLU A 447 -1.93 15.40 2.67
N THR A 448 -1.83 14.11 2.96
CA THR A 448 -1.76 13.58 4.33
C THR A 448 -0.35 13.23 4.78
N TYR A 449 0.68 13.58 4.02
CA TYR A 449 2.06 13.30 4.37
C TYR A 449 2.45 14.05 5.64
N ALA A 450 2.86 13.33 6.67
CA ALA A 450 3.34 13.95 7.89
C ALA A 450 4.88 14.08 7.83
N VAL A 451 5.34 15.30 7.85
CA VAL A 451 6.74 15.62 8.15
C VAL A 451 6.90 15.43 9.66
N ASP A 452 7.94 14.77 10.13
CA ASP A 452 8.14 14.44 11.55
C ASP A 452 7.15 13.39 12.12
N GLN A 453 7.00 12.24 11.43
CA GLN A 453 6.24 11.13 11.97
C GLN A 453 6.85 10.60 13.27
N ILE A 454 6.13 10.80 14.37
CA ILE A 454 6.46 10.24 15.68
C ILE A 454 5.67 8.92 15.81
N ARG A 455 6.37 7.88 16.23
CA ARG A 455 5.78 6.59 16.58
C ARG A 455 5.98 6.34 18.05
N ILE A 456 5.13 5.51 18.62
CA ILE A 456 5.15 5.20 20.04
C ILE A 456 5.20 3.68 20.19
N LEU A 457 6.24 3.19 20.83
CA LEU A 457 6.33 1.87 21.44
C LEU A 457 6.30 2.05 22.98
N LYS A 458 7.26 1.50 23.70
CA LYS A 458 7.44 1.84 25.12
C LYS A 458 7.89 3.29 25.34
N THR A 459 8.42 3.89 24.29
CA THR A 459 8.74 5.31 24.20
C THR A 459 8.48 5.80 22.78
N SER A 460 8.31 7.10 22.64
CA SER A 460 8.17 7.72 21.33
C SER A 460 9.53 7.77 20.59
N TYR A 461 9.48 7.56 19.28
CA TYR A 461 10.67 7.63 18.44
C TYR A 461 10.37 8.21 17.06
N ARG A 462 11.43 8.69 16.39
CA ARG A 462 11.39 9.12 14.99
C ARG A 462 12.30 8.23 14.18
N SER A 463 11.83 7.86 12.99
CA SER A 463 12.72 7.36 11.95
C SER A 463 13.16 8.56 11.13
N LEU A 464 14.46 8.82 11.03
CA LEU A 464 15.00 9.96 10.30
C LEU A 464 14.76 9.88 8.79
N ASN A 465 14.45 8.67 8.29
CA ASN A 465 14.15 8.41 6.89
C ASN A 465 12.67 8.63 6.54
N ASN A 466 11.77 8.60 7.52
CA ASN A 466 10.35 8.88 7.33
C ASN A 466 10.04 10.33 7.71
N GLY A 467 9.19 11.00 6.95
CA GLY A 467 8.83 12.39 7.21
C GLY A 467 9.82 13.41 6.61
N ASN A 468 10.56 13.01 5.57
CA ASN A 468 11.54 13.90 4.95
C ASN A 468 10.85 14.94 4.05
N LYS A 469 11.16 16.23 4.28
CA LYS A 469 10.64 17.36 3.48
C LYS A 469 11.06 17.28 2.01
N ASP A 470 12.23 16.73 1.71
CA ASP A 470 12.73 16.60 0.33
C ASP A 470 11.87 15.62 -0.48
N LEU A 471 11.41 14.50 0.15
CA LEU A 471 10.47 13.56 -0.48
C LEU A 471 9.15 14.24 -0.81
N LEU A 472 8.58 14.99 0.14
CA LEU A 472 7.31 15.70 -0.08
C LEU A 472 7.44 16.73 -1.20
N LYS A 473 8.51 17.53 -1.18
CA LYS A 473 8.77 18.55 -2.21
C LYS A 473 8.88 17.93 -3.60
N LEU A 474 9.62 16.82 -3.72
CA LEU A 474 9.74 16.09 -4.98
C LEU A 474 8.39 15.55 -5.45
N ALA A 475 7.61 14.96 -4.54
CA ALA A 475 6.29 14.40 -4.86
C ALA A 475 5.28 15.47 -5.31
N VAL A 476 5.22 16.61 -4.62
CA VAL A 476 4.35 17.75 -5.01
C VAL A 476 4.72 18.24 -6.41
N GLN A 477 6.00 18.36 -6.69
CA GLN A 477 6.51 18.86 -7.96
C GLN A 477 6.20 17.90 -9.10
N GLU A 478 6.44 16.60 -8.93
CA GLU A 478 6.10 15.55 -9.91
C GLU A 478 4.58 15.51 -10.16
N PHE A 479 3.78 15.61 -9.08
CA PHE A 479 2.34 15.61 -9.19
C PHE A 479 1.83 16.80 -10.02
N ASN A 480 2.26 18.01 -9.70
CA ASN A 480 1.82 19.23 -10.38
C ASN A 480 2.34 19.32 -11.83
N SER A 481 3.57 18.86 -12.08
CA SER A 481 4.12 18.76 -13.44
C SER A 481 3.28 17.83 -14.32
N SER A 482 2.93 16.65 -13.81
CA SER A 482 2.07 15.70 -14.53
C SER A 482 0.69 16.32 -14.85
N GLN A 483 0.12 17.11 -13.93
CA GLN A 483 -1.15 17.79 -14.21
C GLN A 483 -1.05 18.82 -15.35
N SER A 484 0.08 19.46 -15.52
CA SER A 484 0.30 20.37 -16.66
C SER A 484 0.26 19.59 -17.98
N THR A 485 0.96 18.45 -18.04
CA THR A 485 0.91 17.54 -19.19
C THR A 485 -0.52 17.05 -19.45
N TYR A 486 -1.27 16.67 -18.42
CA TYR A 486 -2.63 16.17 -18.56
C TYR A 486 -3.59 17.23 -19.13
N ARG A 487 -3.45 18.48 -18.72
CA ARG A 487 -4.26 19.58 -19.28
C ARG A 487 -3.93 19.86 -20.75
N GLU A 488 -2.68 19.71 -21.15
CA GLU A 488 -2.28 19.84 -22.56
C GLU A 488 -2.82 18.68 -23.41
N GLU A 489 -2.67 17.46 -22.94
CA GLU A 489 -3.21 16.27 -23.62
C GLU A 489 -4.74 16.35 -23.75
N LEU A 490 -5.44 16.81 -22.70
CA LEU A 490 -6.90 17.01 -22.77
C LEU A 490 -7.30 18.06 -23.80
N LYS A 491 -6.57 19.17 -23.91
CA LYS A 491 -6.76 20.16 -24.99
C LYS A 491 -6.55 19.57 -26.39
N HIS A 492 -5.54 18.72 -26.52
CA HIS A 492 -5.32 17.98 -27.78
C HIS A 492 -6.51 17.06 -28.10
N LEU A 493 -7.04 16.35 -27.10
CA LEU A 493 -8.24 15.52 -27.27
C LEU A 493 -9.46 16.35 -27.68
N GLU A 494 -9.67 17.51 -27.06
CA GLU A 494 -10.75 18.44 -27.44
C GLU A 494 -10.60 18.95 -28.88
N SER A 495 -9.37 19.26 -29.30
CA SER A 495 -9.08 19.69 -30.68
C SER A 495 -9.32 18.58 -31.69
N TRP A 496 -8.89 17.35 -31.33
CA TRP A 496 -9.11 16.16 -32.14
C TRP A 496 -10.61 15.84 -32.34
N VAL A 497 -11.44 15.96 -31.30
CA VAL A 497 -12.91 15.77 -31.40
C VAL A 497 -13.52 16.73 -32.41
N LYS A 498 -13.10 17.99 -32.43
CA LYS A 498 -13.56 18.99 -33.41
C LYS A 498 -13.07 18.70 -34.83
N GLU A 499 -11.79 18.34 -34.98
CA GLU A 499 -11.19 17.97 -36.26
C GLU A 499 -11.92 16.78 -36.89
N LYS A 500 -12.28 15.79 -36.06
CA LYS A 500 -13.02 14.60 -36.51
C LYS A 500 -14.51 14.79 -36.58
N ARG A 501 -15.01 16.01 -36.37
CA ARG A 501 -16.43 16.39 -36.44
C ARG A 501 -17.34 15.61 -35.44
N LEU A 502 -16.76 14.99 -34.41
CA LEU A 502 -17.52 14.21 -33.41
C LEU A 502 -18.48 15.15 -32.62
N ASP A 503 -18.13 16.40 -32.45
CA ASP A 503 -18.97 17.45 -31.85
C ASP A 503 -20.24 17.74 -32.62
N LYS A 504 -20.35 17.30 -33.88
CA LYS A 504 -21.55 17.43 -34.72
C LYS A 504 -22.59 16.33 -34.44
N LEU A 505 -22.15 15.22 -33.85
CA LEU A 505 -23.03 14.12 -33.51
C LEU A 505 -23.81 14.44 -32.22
N LYS A 506 -24.95 15.08 -32.33
CA LYS A 506 -25.71 15.61 -31.19
C LYS A 506 -26.32 14.51 -30.29
N PHE A 507 -26.47 13.29 -30.80
CA PHE A 507 -26.97 12.16 -30.05
C PHE A 507 -25.88 11.61 -29.10
N ALA A 508 -24.59 11.83 -29.40
CA ALA A 508 -23.48 11.27 -28.67
C ALA A 508 -23.13 12.04 -27.40
N ARG A 509 -23.00 11.31 -26.30
CA ARG A 509 -22.53 11.85 -25.02
C ARG A 509 -21.09 12.36 -25.14
N GLN A 510 -20.85 13.57 -24.74
CA GLN A 510 -19.51 14.17 -24.76
C GLN A 510 -18.84 14.02 -23.38
N LYS A 511 -18.21 12.87 -23.13
CA LYS A 511 -17.58 12.50 -21.85
C LYS A 511 -16.05 12.64 -21.85
N LEU A 512 -15.49 13.61 -22.59
CA LEU A 512 -14.06 13.81 -22.79
C LEU A 512 -13.24 13.78 -21.51
N ALA A 513 -13.66 14.56 -20.51
CA ALA A 513 -12.96 14.65 -19.24
C ALA A 513 -12.93 13.31 -18.48
N TYR A 514 -13.99 12.50 -18.57
CA TYR A 514 -14.07 11.18 -17.95
C TYR A 514 -13.19 10.15 -18.67
N CYS A 515 -13.25 10.14 -20.02
CA CYS A 515 -12.40 9.26 -20.83
C CYS A 515 -10.92 9.57 -20.61
N TYR A 516 -10.55 10.85 -20.60
CA TYR A 516 -9.17 11.24 -20.32
C TYR A 516 -8.76 11.00 -18.86
N PHE A 517 -9.66 11.24 -17.91
CA PHE A 517 -9.41 10.97 -16.49
C PHE A 517 -9.04 9.49 -16.26
N SER A 518 -9.76 8.54 -16.88
CA SER A 518 -9.46 7.11 -16.70
C SER A 518 -8.04 6.76 -17.16
N ALA A 519 -7.57 7.37 -18.26
CA ALA A 519 -6.19 7.23 -18.72
C ALA A 519 -5.18 7.89 -17.78
N ALA A 520 -5.41 9.15 -17.38
CA ALA A 520 -4.50 9.93 -16.55
C ALA A 520 -4.37 9.38 -15.11
N ALA A 521 -5.45 8.77 -14.60
CA ALA A 521 -5.46 8.20 -13.25
C ALA A 521 -4.73 6.84 -13.14
N THR A 522 -4.49 6.17 -14.27
CA THR A 522 -3.87 4.84 -14.35
C THR A 522 -2.47 4.87 -14.98
N LEU A 523 -2.28 5.63 -16.04
CA LEU A 523 -1.04 5.75 -16.80
C LEU A 523 -0.27 7.00 -16.36
N CYS A 524 0.21 7.01 -15.13
CA CYS A 524 0.70 8.22 -14.47
C CYS A 524 2.05 8.74 -14.98
N SER A 525 2.92 7.87 -15.52
CA SER A 525 4.28 8.23 -15.92
C SER A 525 4.29 9.17 -17.13
N PRO A 526 5.15 10.20 -17.17
CA PRO A 526 5.17 11.19 -18.24
C PRO A 526 5.40 10.58 -19.63
N GLU A 527 6.24 9.57 -19.73
CA GLU A 527 6.57 8.86 -20.97
C GLU A 527 5.41 8.10 -21.62
N LEU A 528 4.33 7.87 -20.88
CA LEU A 528 3.15 7.12 -21.34
C LEU A 528 2.10 8.00 -22.07
N SER A 529 2.50 9.13 -22.64
CA SER A 529 1.60 10.03 -23.35
C SER A 529 0.86 9.34 -24.50
N ASP A 530 1.57 8.54 -25.32
CA ASP A 530 0.96 7.81 -26.44
C ASP A 530 -0.06 6.79 -25.95
N ALA A 531 0.20 6.09 -24.85
CA ALA A 531 -0.74 5.18 -24.22
C ALA A 531 -2.00 5.91 -23.72
N ARG A 532 -1.83 7.05 -23.01
CA ARG A 532 -2.96 7.86 -22.53
C ARG A 532 -3.81 8.40 -23.67
N MET A 533 -3.19 8.89 -24.74
CA MET A 533 -3.92 9.42 -25.88
C MET A 533 -4.64 8.34 -26.68
N SER A 534 -4.02 7.15 -26.86
CA SER A 534 -4.69 5.96 -27.42
C SER A 534 -5.93 5.59 -26.62
N TRP A 535 -5.77 5.43 -25.29
CA TRP A 535 -6.86 5.12 -24.36
C TRP A 535 -7.97 6.15 -24.43
N ALA A 536 -7.66 7.44 -24.32
CA ALA A 536 -8.64 8.49 -24.27
C ALA A 536 -9.41 8.67 -25.59
N LYS A 537 -8.73 8.64 -26.76
CA LYS A 537 -9.38 8.72 -28.07
C LYS A 537 -10.33 7.55 -28.30
N ASN A 538 -9.88 6.34 -28.00
CA ASN A 538 -10.73 5.16 -28.10
C ASN A 538 -11.89 5.19 -27.08
N GLY A 539 -11.68 5.69 -25.86
CA GLY A 539 -12.75 5.88 -24.89
C GLY A 539 -13.84 6.85 -25.38
N VAL A 540 -13.46 7.93 -26.05
CA VAL A 540 -14.42 8.83 -26.68
C VAL A 540 -15.15 8.15 -27.84
N LEU A 541 -14.41 7.48 -28.72
CA LEU A 541 -15.00 6.78 -29.88
C LEU A 541 -15.96 5.67 -29.46
N THR A 542 -15.60 4.88 -28.48
CA THR A 542 -16.48 3.80 -28.00
C THR A 542 -17.77 4.35 -27.40
N THR A 543 -17.72 5.51 -26.71
CA THR A 543 -18.93 6.19 -26.21
C THR A 543 -19.82 6.69 -27.36
N VAL A 544 -19.21 7.26 -28.41
CA VAL A 544 -19.94 7.73 -29.58
C VAL A 544 -20.58 6.56 -30.34
N VAL A 545 -19.86 5.47 -30.50
CA VAL A 545 -20.35 4.26 -31.18
C VAL A 545 -21.46 3.59 -30.39
N ASP A 546 -21.33 3.50 -29.07
CA ASP A 546 -22.36 2.99 -28.17
C ASP A 546 -23.68 3.75 -28.34
N ASP A 547 -23.63 5.10 -28.26
CA ASP A 547 -24.79 5.95 -28.48
C ASP A 547 -25.36 5.83 -29.92
N PHE A 548 -24.51 5.59 -30.92
CA PHE A 548 -24.95 5.38 -32.29
C PHE A 548 -25.70 4.07 -32.47
N PHE A 549 -25.17 2.97 -31.92
CA PHE A 549 -25.83 1.65 -31.98
C PHE A 549 -27.10 1.59 -31.14
N ASP A 550 -27.15 2.29 -30.02
CA ASP A 550 -28.27 2.24 -29.08
C ASP A 550 -29.44 3.14 -29.47
N ILE A 551 -29.16 4.31 -30.08
CA ILE A 551 -30.16 5.38 -30.16
C ILE A 551 -30.36 5.91 -31.58
N ALA A 552 -29.28 6.11 -32.34
CA ALA A 552 -29.34 6.99 -33.52
C ALA A 552 -29.25 6.25 -34.86
N GLY A 553 -28.55 5.10 -34.92
CA GLY A 553 -28.25 4.39 -36.17
C GLY A 553 -29.40 3.47 -36.61
N SER A 554 -29.74 3.51 -37.87
CA SER A 554 -30.57 2.45 -38.49
C SER A 554 -29.73 1.19 -38.74
N GLU A 555 -30.38 0.00 -38.86
CA GLU A 555 -29.63 -1.24 -39.13
C GLU A 555 -28.78 -1.12 -40.40
N GLU A 556 -29.27 -0.46 -41.45
CA GLU A 556 -28.51 -0.19 -42.67
C GLU A 556 -27.24 0.60 -42.41
N GLU A 557 -27.30 1.62 -41.57
CA GLU A 557 -26.16 2.47 -41.18
C GLU A 557 -25.15 1.67 -40.33
N LEU A 558 -25.63 0.87 -39.39
CA LEU A 558 -24.78 0.01 -38.55
C LEU A 558 -24.02 -1.03 -39.38
N VAL A 559 -24.69 -1.71 -40.31
CA VAL A 559 -24.08 -2.69 -41.23
C VAL A 559 -23.10 -1.98 -42.19
N ASN A 560 -23.43 -0.80 -42.70
CA ASN A 560 -22.53 -0.04 -43.56
C ASN A 560 -21.25 0.37 -42.84
N LEU A 561 -21.34 0.84 -41.59
CA LEU A 561 -20.18 1.16 -40.77
C LEU A 561 -19.25 -0.05 -40.63
N ILE A 562 -19.80 -1.24 -40.30
CA ILE A 562 -19.01 -2.45 -40.15
C ILE A 562 -18.32 -2.83 -41.49
N GLN A 563 -19.06 -2.81 -42.60
CA GLN A 563 -18.51 -3.10 -43.91
C GLN A 563 -17.36 -2.15 -44.29
N LEU A 564 -17.50 -0.86 -44.00
CA LEU A 564 -16.44 0.11 -44.24
C LEU A 564 -15.18 -0.18 -43.42
N VAL A 565 -15.30 -0.48 -42.14
CA VAL A 565 -14.14 -0.83 -41.30
C VAL A 565 -13.50 -2.14 -41.77
N GLU A 566 -14.30 -3.12 -42.25
CA GLU A 566 -13.81 -4.43 -42.71
C GLU A 566 -13.10 -4.36 -44.05
N THR A 567 -13.58 -3.56 -44.98
CA THR A 567 -13.15 -3.63 -46.41
C THR A 567 -12.23 -2.49 -46.85
N TYR A 568 -12.21 -1.36 -46.08
CA TYR A 568 -11.45 -0.21 -46.51
C TYR A 568 -9.96 -0.39 -46.30
N ASN A 569 -9.22 -0.35 -47.37
CA ASN A 569 -7.76 -0.51 -47.39
C ASN A 569 -6.96 0.80 -47.60
N GLY A 570 -7.62 1.97 -47.48
CA GLY A 570 -6.99 3.29 -47.70
C GLY A 570 -6.93 3.72 -49.17
N ILE A 571 -7.48 2.95 -50.09
CA ILE A 571 -7.45 3.25 -51.52
C ILE A 571 -8.91 3.32 -52.06
N GLY A 572 -9.29 4.44 -52.62
CA GLY A 572 -10.60 4.64 -53.27
C GLY A 572 -11.58 5.51 -52.49
N GLY A 573 -12.74 5.79 -53.08
CA GLY A 573 -13.81 6.53 -52.45
C GLY A 573 -14.56 5.71 -51.41
N VAL A 574 -14.93 6.32 -50.30
CA VAL A 574 -15.74 5.70 -49.24
C VAL A 574 -17.22 5.89 -49.58
N ASN A 575 -17.97 4.79 -49.64
CA ASN A 575 -19.43 4.85 -49.88
C ASN A 575 -20.16 4.80 -48.55
N CYS A 576 -20.29 5.95 -47.86
CA CYS A 576 -21.06 6.09 -46.64
C CYS A 576 -22.54 6.34 -46.96
N CYS A 577 -23.43 5.57 -46.33
CA CYS A 577 -24.88 5.75 -46.53
C CYS A 577 -25.44 6.97 -45.83
N SER A 578 -24.72 7.55 -44.85
CA SER A 578 -25.12 8.78 -44.17
C SER A 578 -23.90 9.61 -43.68
N GLU A 579 -24.14 10.87 -43.32
CA GLU A 579 -23.13 11.73 -42.73
C GLU A 579 -22.66 11.23 -41.36
N HIS A 580 -23.54 10.63 -40.57
CA HIS A 580 -23.18 10.01 -39.28
C HIS A 580 -22.14 8.88 -39.47
N VAL A 581 -22.41 7.98 -40.44
CA VAL A 581 -21.49 6.89 -40.78
C VAL A 581 -20.14 7.43 -41.27
N GLU A 582 -20.16 8.49 -42.11
CA GLU A 582 -18.93 9.14 -42.60
C GLU A 582 -18.07 9.66 -41.45
N ILE A 583 -18.68 10.41 -40.54
CA ILE A 583 -17.98 11.01 -39.39
C ILE A 583 -17.37 9.91 -38.51
N ILE A 584 -18.19 8.93 -38.11
CA ILE A 584 -17.77 7.88 -37.20
C ILE A 584 -16.67 7.00 -37.83
N PHE A 585 -16.88 6.54 -39.09
CA PHE A 585 -15.92 5.76 -39.81
C PHE A 585 -14.57 6.50 -39.98
N SER A 586 -14.61 7.76 -40.43
CA SER A 586 -13.40 8.59 -40.59
C SER A 586 -12.63 8.75 -39.29
N ALA A 587 -13.31 8.92 -38.17
CA ALA A 587 -12.69 9.03 -36.86
C ALA A 587 -12.05 7.69 -36.39
N ILE A 588 -12.77 6.57 -36.53
CA ILE A 588 -12.26 5.23 -36.20
C ILE A 588 -11.04 4.93 -37.06
N TRP A 589 -11.16 5.02 -38.39
CA TRP A 589 -10.10 4.67 -39.33
C TRP A 589 -8.83 5.50 -39.10
N SER A 590 -8.99 6.83 -38.96
CA SER A 590 -7.83 7.70 -38.72
C SER A 590 -7.14 7.40 -37.38
N THR A 591 -7.90 6.98 -36.37
CA THR A 591 -7.35 6.60 -35.06
C THR A 591 -6.61 5.28 -35.14
N ILE A 592 -7.16 4.27 -35.83
CA ILE A 592 -6.50 2.99 -36.09
C ILE A 592 -5.14 3.23 -36.78
N ARG A 593 -5.12 4.05 -37.85
CA ARG A 593 -3.89 4.38 -38.56
C ARG A 593 -2.87 5.12 -37.69
N GLU A 594 -3.32 6.13 -36.95
CA GLU A 594 -2.45 6.86 -36.02
C GLU A 594 -1.80 5.91 -35.00
N ILE A 595 -2.58 4.99 -34.43
CA ILE A 595 -2.06 3.98 -33.51
C ILE A 595 -1.03 3.08 -34.19
N GLY A 596 -1.34 2.56 -35.41
CA GLY A 596 -0.42 1.76 -36.19
C GLY A 596 0.92 2.47 -36.43
N GLU A 597 0.87 3.69 -36.96
CA GLU A 597 2.04 4.52 -37.26
C GLU A 597 2.87 4.81 -35.98
N ARG A 598 2.22 5.20 -34.87
CA ARG A 598 2.89 5.49 -33.60
C ARG A 598 3.44 4.27 -32.89
N ALA A 599 2.85 3.09 -33.10
CA ALA A 599 3.31 1.85 -32.49
C ALA A 599 4.60 1.30 -33.14
N VAL A 600 4.89 1.61 -34.40
CA VAL A 600 6.07 1.09 -35.11
C VAL A 600 7.38 1.33 -34.35
N PRO A 601 7.70 2.54 -33.84
CA PRO A 601 8.93 2.77 -33.08
C PRO A 601 8.99 1.95 -31.79
N TRP A 602 7.85 1.71 -31.14
CA TRP A 602 7.77 0.96 -29.89
C TRP A 602 7.87 -0.55 -30.11
N GLN A 603 7.13 -1.07 -31.09
CA GLN A 603 6.94 -2.49 -31.29
C GLN A 603 7.85 -3.09 -32.38
N GLY A 604 8.39 -2.27 -33.27
CA GLY A 604 9.16 -2.72 -34.42
C GLY A 604 8.31 -3.43 -35.48
N ARG A 605 6.99 -3.34 -35.42
CA ARG A 605 6.02 -3.91 -36.36
C ARG A 605 4.79 -3.03 -36.52
N ASP A 606 4.06 -3.20 -37.61
CA ASP A 606 2.74 -2.61 -37.80
C ASP A 606 1.68 -3.41 -37.03
N VAL A 607 0.84 -2.72 -36.30
CA VAL A 607 -0.27 -3.29 -35.51
C VAL A 607 -1.65 -2.90 -36.05
N THR A 608 -1.71 -2.20 -37.17
CA THR A 608 -2.95 -1.66 -37.75
C THR A 608 -4.00 -2.75 -37.95
N SER A 609 -3.60 -3.93 -38.48
CA SER A 609 -4.52 -5.05 -38.72
C SER A 609 -5.15 -5.54 -37.43
N HIS A 610 -4.35 -5.74 -36.37
CA HIS A 610 -4.87 -6.21 -35.08
C HIS A 610 -5.80 -5.18 -34.41
N VAL A 611 -5.47 -3.89 -34.49
CA VAL A 611 -6.36 -2.83 -33.99
C VAL A 611 -7.67 -2.77 -34.78
N THR A 612 -7.63 -3.03 -36.09
CA THR A 612 -8.83 -3.15 -36.93
C THR A 612 -9.70 -4.33 -36.50
N GLU A 613 -9.10 -5.51 -36.26
CA GLU A 613 -9.82 -6.70 -35.76
C GLU A 613 -10.54 -6.39 -34.41
N ILE A 614 -9.86 -5.72 -33.49
CA ILE A 614 -10.46 -5.30 -32.18
C ILE A 614 -11.68 -4.41 -32.38
N TRP A 615 -11.63 -3.46 -33.28
CA TRP A 615 -12.76 -2.60 -33.60
C TRP A 615 -13.90 -3.36 -34.28
N LEU A 616 -13.60 -4.28 -35.19
CA LEU A 616 -14.60 -5.12 -35.85
C LEU A 616 -15.34 -6.01 -34.87
N ASP A 617 -14.62 -6.63 -33.95
CA ASP A 617 -15.21 -7.47 -32.92
C ASP A 617 -16.21 -6.66 -32.07
N LEU A 618 -15.83 -5.43 -31.67
CA LEU A 618 -16.72 -4.53 -30.95
C LEU A 618 -17.98 -4.20 -31.77
N LEU A 619 -17.83 -3.71 -32.99
CA LEU A 619 -18.97 -3.31 -33.83
C LEU A 619 -19.92 -4.48 -34.13
N LYS A 620 -19.39 -5.66 -34.41
CA LYS A 620 -20.17 -6.89 -34.65
C LYS A 620 -20.94 -7.31 -33.37
N SER A 621 -20.31 -7.19 -32.20
CA SER A 621 -20.96 -7.54 -30.94
C SER A 621 -22.07 -6.55 -30.54
N MET A 622 -21.90 -5.26 -30.82
CA MET A 622 -22.94 -4.25 -30.61
C MET A 622 -24.11 -4.43 -31.59
N LEU A 623 -23.84 -4.79 -32.85
CA LEU A 623 -24.90 -5.12 -33.79
C LEU A 623 -25.74 -6.32 -33.33
N GLN A 624 -25.10 -7.30 -32.69
CA GLN A 624 -25.83 -8.46 -32.15
C GLN A 624 -26.77 -8.05 -31.00
N GLU A 625 -26.38 -7.14 -30.11
CA GLU A 625 -27.26 -6.60 -29.07
C GLU A 625 -28.41 -5.79 -29.65
N ALA A 626 -28.14 -4.93 -30.65
CA ALA A 626 -29.17 -4.19 -31.35
C ALA A 626 -30.21 -5.11 -32.01
N ARG A 627 -29.79 -6.22 -32.61
CA ARG A 627 -30.68 -7.25 -33.18
C ARG A 627 -31.50 -7.95 -32.11
N TRP A 628 -30.94 -8.34 -30.98
CA TRP A 628 -31.70 -8.92 -29.89
C TRP A 628 -32.83 -7.98 -29.42
N LEU A 629 -32.54 -6.70 -29.35
CA LEU A 629 -33.53 -5.69 -28.97
C LEU A 629 -34.64 -5.54 -30.05
N GLN A 630 -34.26 -5.48 -31.32
CA GLN A 630 -35.16 -5.32 -32.45
C GLN A 630 -36.07 -6.55 -32.62
N ASP A 631 -35.50 -7.75 -32.60
CA ASP A 631 -36.18 -9.02 -32.76
C ASP A 631 -36.91 -9.45 -31.48
N LYS A 632 -36.73 -8.74 -30.37
CA LYS A 632 -37.22 -9.13 -29.02
C LYS A 632 -36.81 -10.56 -28.65
N SER A 633 -35.69 -11.01 -29.13
CA SER A 633 -35.11 -12.30 -28.79
C SER A 633 -34.45 -12.30 -27.44
N VAL A 634 -34.62 -13.38 -26.68
CA VAL A 634 -34.03 -13.53 -25.32
C VAL A 634 -32.91 -14.55 -25.40
N PRO A 635 -31.63 -14.12 -25.40
CA PRO A 635 -30.51 -15.03 -25.39
C PRO A 635 -30.40 -15.77 -24.05
N THR A 636 -29.74 -16.93 -24.05
CA THR A 636 -29.29 -17.54 -22.77
C THR A 636 -28.26 -16.67 -22.10
N ILE A 637 -28.09 -16.83 -20.79
CA ILE A 637 -27.09 -16.06 -20.04
C ILE A 637 -25.67 -16.30 -20.59
N ASP A 638 -25.35 -17.51 -21.03
CA ASP A 638 -24.05 -17.84 -21.61
C ASP A 638 -23.86 -17.15 -22.97
N ASN A 639 -24.86 -17.15 -23.84
CA ASN A 639 -24.81 -16.45 -25.14
C ASN A 639 -24.73 -14.93 -24.94
N TYR A 640 -25.45 -14.40 -23.96
CA TYR A 640 -25.36 -13.00 -23.59
C TYR A 640 -23.97 -12.65 -23.13
N MET A 641 -23.41 -13.36 -22.14
CA MET A 641 -22.09 -13.07 -21.60
C MET A 641 -20.97 -13.31 -22.63
N ALA A 642 -21.15 -14.25 -23.58
CA ALA A 642 -20.19 -14.48 -24.66
C ALA A 642 -20.10 -13.28 -25.64
N ASN A 643 -21.18 -12.52 -25.78
CA ASN A 643 -21.21 -11.28 -26.57
C ASN A 643 -20.89 -10.04 -25.71
N ALA A 644 -21.46 -9.96 -24.52
CA ALA A 644 -21.53 -8.78 -23.69
C ALA A 644 -20.17 -8.32 -23.14
N TYR A 645 -19.20 -9.24 -22.92
CA TYR A 645 -17.87 -8.84 -22.53
C TYR A 645 -17.11 -8.10 -23.65
N VAL A 646 -17.46 -8.34 -24.92
CA VAL A 646 -16.89 -7.61 -26.07
C VAL A 646 -17.63 -6.29 -26.27
N SER A 647 -18.97 -6.30 -26.29
CA SER A 647 -19.79 -5.12 -26.51
C SER A 647 -19.70 -4.08 -25.38
N PHE A 648 -19.18 -4.46 -24.21
CA PHE A 648 -18.83 -3.52 -23.14
C PHE A 648 -17.73 -2.52 -23.52
N ALA A 649 -17.14 -2.67 -24.71
CA ALA A 649 -16.28 -1.69 -25.38
C ALA A 649 -14.90 -1.42 -24.77
N LEU A 650 -14.40 -2.29 -23.88
CA LEU A 650 -13.06 -2.12 -23.34
C LEU A 650 -11.94 -2.50 -24.32
N GLY A 651 -12.22 -3.33 -25.32
CA GLY A 651 -11.24 -3.78 -26.31
C GLY A 651 -10.46 -2.64 -26.96
N PRO A 652 -11.10 -1.70 -27.69
CA PRO A 652 -10.41 -0.57 -28.30
C PRO A 652 -9.72 0.35 -27.31
N ILE A 653 -10.13 0.41 -26.04
CA ILE A 653 -9.55 1.27 -25.01
C ILE A 653 -8.23 0.70 -24.48
N ILE A 654 -8.26 -0.57 -24.02
CA ILE A 654 -7.11 -1.19 -23.32
C ILE A 654 -6.11 -1.75 -24.32
N LEU A 655 -6.58 -2.56 -25.29
CA LEU A 655 -5.71 -3.44 -26.07
C LEU A 655 -4.72 -2.67 -26.95
N PRO A 656 -5.10 -1.58 -27.66
CA PRO A 656 -4.13 -0.79 -28.39
C PRO A 656 -3.16 -0.02 -27.49
N SER A 657 -3.56 0.33 -26.26
CA SER A 657 -2.71 1.04 -25.31
C SER A 657 -1.55 0.17 -24.79
N LEU A 658 -1.67 -1.17 -24.86
CA LEU A 658 -0.59 -2.11 -24.52
C LEU A 658 0.66 -1.91 -25.37
N TYR A 659 0.53 -1.43 -26.62
CA TYR A 659 1.65 -1.18 -27.49
C TYR A 659 2.55 -0.01 -27.10
N PHE A 660 2.12 0.79 -26.11
CA PHE A 660 2.80 2.02 -25.69
C PHE A 660 3.29 1.99 -24.23
N VAL A 661 3.21 0.85 -23.53
CA VAL A 661 3.57 0.78 -22.10
C VAL A 661 4.98 0.23 -21.82
N GLY A 662 5.73 -0.11 -22.84
CA GLY A 662 7.15 -0.44 -22.70
C GLY A 662 7.62 -1.65 -23.47
N PRO A 663 7.51 -2.90 -22.98
CA PRO A 663 8.07 -4.05 -23.67
C PRO A 663 7.42 -4.30 -25.03
N ARG A 664 8.21 -4.82 -25.97
CA ARG A 664 7.67 -5.30 -27.25
C ARG A 664 6.77 -6.50 -27.04
N ILE A 665 5.64 -6.51 -27.70
CA ILE A 665 4.66 -7.59 -27.71
C ILE A 665 4.70 -8.23 -29.11
N SER A 666 5.00 -9.53 -29.19
CA SER A 666 4.96 -10.26 -30.44
C SER A 666 3.50 -10.53 -30.87
N GLU A 667 3.32 -10.89 -32.15
CA GLU A 667 2.00 -11.29 -32.69
C GLU A 667 1.46 -12.57 -32.02
N GLU A 668 2.35 -13.44 -31.51
CA GLU A 668 1.96 -14.63 -30.76
C GLU A 668 1.47 -14.25 -29.34
N GLN A 669 2.05 -13.21 -28.75
CA GLN A 669 1.67 -12.76 -27.41
C GLN A 669 0.33 -12.03 -27.40
N ASP A 670 0.05 -11.15 -28.37
CA ASP A 670 -1.23 -10.43 -28.46
C ASP A 670 -2.41 -11.27 -28.98
N LYS A 671 -2.14 -12.54 -29.41
CA LYS A 671 -3.15 -13.55 -29.72
C LYS A 671 -3.15 -14.71 -28.72
N SER A 672 -2.37 -14.62 -27.65
CA SER A 672 -2.22 -15.69 -26.66
C SER A 672 -3.49 -15.92 -25.84
N ASN A 673 -3.61 -17.13 -25.30
CA ASN A 673 -4.73 -17.46 -24.39
C ASN A 673 -4.70 -16.56 -23.14
N GLU A 674 -3.51 -16.19 -22.63
CA GLU A 674 -3.37 -15.32 -21.48
C GLU A 674 -3.91 -13.91 -21.78
N TYR A 675 -3.56 -13.34 -22.93
CA TYR A 675 -4.07 -12.06 -23.39
C TYR A 675 -5.60 -12.04 -23.47
N ASN A 676 -6.20 -13.03 -24.15
CA ASN A 676 -7.63 -13.14 -24.30
C ASN A 676 -8.35 -13.39 -22.95
N HIS A 677 -7.72 -14.16 -22.06
CA HIS A 677 -8.30 -14.45 -20.76
C HIS A 677 -8.30 -13.22 -19.83
N LEU A 678 -7.20 -12.47 -19.78
CA LEU A 678 -7.13 -11.20 -19.04
C LEU A 678 -8.18 -10.19 -19.54
N PHE A 679 -8.31 -10.07 -20.86
CA PHE A 679 -9.32 -9.20 -21.48
C PHE A 679 -10.74 -9.64 -21.10
N LYS A 680 -11.04 -10.94 -21.21
CA LYS A 680 -12.35 -11.49 -20.85
C LYS A 680 -12.69 -11.27 -19.39
N LEU A 681 -11.73 -11.46 -18.49
CA LEU A 681 -11.94 -11.26 -17.05
C LEU A 681 -12.31 -9.81 -16.72
N VAL A 682 -11.50 -8.84 -17.19
CA VAL A 682 -11.75 -7.43 -16.87
C VAL A 682 -13.03 -6.91 -17.51
N SER A 683 -13.30 -7.30 -18.77
CA SER A 683 -14.51 -6.89 -19.49
C SER A 683 -15.78 -7.49 -18.89
N SER A 684 -15.72 -8.75 -18.47
CA SER A 684 -16.86 -9.38 -17.77
C SER A 684 -17.11 -8.73 -16.40
N CYS A 685 -16.07 -8.39 -15.65
CA CYS A 685 -16.24 -7.60 -14.40
C CYS A 685 -16.95 -6.27 -14.67
N GLY A 686 -16.50 -5.54 -15.69
CA GLY A 686 -17.08 -4.25 -16.05
C GLY A 686 -18.53 -4.37 -16.51
N ARG A 687 -18.83 -5.34 -17.37
CA ARG A 687 -20.19 -5.59 -17.84
C ARG A 687 -21.13 -5.91 -16.69
N LEU A 688 -20.76 -6.83 -15.81
CA LEU A 688 -21.60 -7.19 -14.67
C LEU A 688 -21.80 -6.03 -13.67
N LEU A 689 -20.77 -5.21 -13.44
CA LEU A 689 -20.91 -4.01 -12.62
C LEU A 689 -21.90 -3.02 -13.25
N ASN A 690 -21.81 -2.81 -14.57
CA ASN A 690 -22.72 -1.95 -15.32
C ASN A 690 -24.15 -2.48 -15.27
N ASP A 691 -24.35 -3.76 -15.53
CA ASP A 691 -25.66 -4.42 -15.52
C ASP A 691 -26.35 -4.30 -14.14
N ILE A 692 -25.60 -4.48 -13.04
CA ILE A 692 -26.12 -4.29 -11.68
C ILE A 692 -26.58 -2.84 -11.45
N GLN A 693 -25.80 -1.87 -11.87
CA GLN A 693 -26.10 -0.46 -11.65
C GLN A 693 -27.15 0.07 -12.65
N GLY A 694 -27.13 -0.43 -13.89
CA GLY A 694 -28.04 -0.02 -14.96
C GLY A 694 -29.42 -0.70 -14.91
N PHE A 695 -29.56 -1.83 -14.23
CA PHE A 695 -30.72 -2.72 -14.28
C PHE A 695 -32.09 -2.00 -14.25
N LYS A 696 -32.30 -1.12 -13.26
CA LYS A 696 -33.61 -0.44 -13.08
C LYS A 696 -33.94 0.53 -14.22
N ARG A 697 -32.95 1.11 -14.85
CA ARG A 697 -33.10 2.00 -16.02
C ARG A 697 -33.36 1.17 -17.27
N GLU A 698 -32.50 0.20 -17.56
CA GLU A 698 -32.52 -0.63 -18.76
C GLU A 698 -33.78 -1.49 -18.85
N SER A 699 -34.28 -2.01 -17.72
CA SER A 699 -35.55 -2.72 -17.68
C SER A 699 -36.76 -1.85 -18.10
N LYS A 700 -36.74 -0.54 -17.87
CA LYS A 700 -37.78 0.39 -18.35
C LYS A 700 -37.65 0.67 -19.84
N GLU A 701 -36.45 0.59 -20.39
CA GLU A 701 -36.14 0.76 -21.80
C GLU A 701 -36.33 -0.53 -22.61
N GLY A 702 -36.62 -1.65 -21.93
CA GLY A 702 -36.78 -2.97 -22.56
C GLY A 702 -35.48 -3.64 -22.97
N LYS A 703 -34.32 -3.10 -22.51
CA LYS A 703 -33.01 -3.71 -22.72
C LYS A 703 -32.79 -4.88 -21.77
N LEU A 704 -32.18 -5.93 -22.31
CA LEU A 704 -31.79 -7.10 -21.53
C LEU A 704 -30.39 -6.90 -20.93
N ASN A 705 -30.23 -7.33 -19.69
CA ASN A 705 -28.95 -7.39 -19.01
C ASN A 705 -28.84 -8.66 -18.14
N ALA A 706 -27.69 -8.89 -17.52
CA ALA A 706 -27.49 -10.12 -16.74
C ALA A 706 -28.50 -10.29 -15.60
N VAL A 707 -28.98 -9.22 -14.95
CA VAL A 707 -29.98 -9.30 -13.87
C VAL A 707 -31.34 -9.73 -14.44
N SER A 708 -31.79 -9.06 -15.52
CA SER A 708 -33.09 -9.36 -16.15
C SER A 708 -33.13 -10.77 -16.78
N LEU A 709 -32.00 -11.19 -17.40
CA LEU A 709 -31.90 -12.52 -18.00
C LEU A 709 -31.90 -13.64 -16.97
N ASN A 710 -31.18 -13.51 -15.85
CA ASN A 710 -31.26 -14.48 -14.76
C ASN A 710 -32.70 -14.62 -14.25
N LYS A 711 -33.42 -13.50 -14.08
CA LYS A 711 -34.82 -13.50 -13.64
C LYS A 711 -35.75 -14.18 -14.66
N ILE A 712 -35.51 -14.06 -15.96
CA ILE A 712 -36.31 -14.69 -17.02
C ILE A 712 -36.04 -16.19 -17.10
N HIS A 713 -34.78 -16.62 -16.96
CA HIS A 713 -34.37 -18.00 -17.16
C HIS A 713 -34.51 -18.88 -15.89
N ASP A 714 -34.51 -18.26 -14.70
CA ASP A 714 -34.79 -18.95 -13.44
C ASP A 714 -36.12 -18.43 -12.86
N PRO A 715 -37.25 -19.10 -13.22
CA PRO A 715 -38.57 -18.75 -12.72
C PRO A 715 -38.81 -19.17 -11.26
N SER A 716 -37.84 -19.79 -10.59
CA SER A 716 -37.90 -19.98 -9.13
C SER A 716 -38.01 -18.60 -8.46
N ASP A 717 -38.65 -18.55 -7.28
CA ASP A 717 -39.00 -17.29 -6.54
C ASP A 717 -37.74 -16.56 -6.02
N VAL A 718 -36.64 -16.54 -6.80
CA VAL A 718 -35.37 -15.89 -6.49
C VAL A 718 -35.54 -14.35 -6.55
N SER A 719 -35.21 -13.68 -5.48
CA SER A 719 -35.31 -12.23 -5.41
C SER A 719 -34.26 -11.52 -6.26
N GLU A 720 -34.55 -10.28 -6.68
CA GLU A 720 -33.56 -9.46 -7.37
C GLU A 720 -32.27 -9.27 -6.55
N GLU A 721 -32.38 -9.20 -5.23
CA GLU A 721 -31.25 -9.06 -4.31
C GLU A 721 -30.35 -10.30 -4.32
N GLU A 722 -30.94 -11.50 -4.34
CA GLU A 722 -30.15 -12.75 -4.44
C GLU A 722 -29.42 -12.85 -5.79
N ILE A 723 -30.07 -12.52 -6.90
CA ILE A 723 -29.42 -12.46 -8.22
C ILE A 723 -28.25 -11.46 -8.22
N ILE A 724 -28.46 -10.28 -7.68
CA ILE A 724 -27.42 -9.25 -7.59
C ILE A 724 -26.24 -9.74 -6.72
N ASP A 725 -26.50 -10.46 -5.65
CA ASP A 725 -25.44 -10.98 -4.77
C ASP A 725 -24.67 -12.13 -5.43
N GLU A 726 -25.32 -12.99 -6.22
CA GLU A 726 -24.64 -13.99 -7.06
C GLU A 726 -23.74 -13.32 -8.12
N LEU A 727 -24.22 -12.28 -8.78
CA LEU A 727 -23.43 -11.52 -9.75
C LEU A 727 -22.22 -10.81 -9.07
N LYS A 728 -22.39 -10.28 -7.86
CA LYS A 728 -21.27 -9.72 -7.08
C LYS A 728 -20.23 -10.79 -6.71
N ASN A 729 -20.68 -12.00 -6.35
CA ASN A 729 -19.76 -13.12 -6.11
C ASN A 729 -19.00 -13.49 -7.39
N SER A 730 -19.69 -13.54 -8.53
CA SER A 730 -19.07 -13.78 -9.84
C SER A 730 -18.03 -12.71 -10.22
N ILE A 731 -18.32 -11.42 -9.90
CA ILE A 731 -17.36 -10.33 -10.08
C ILE A 731 -16.16 -10.53 -9.15
N TYR A 732 -16.38 -10.89 -7.89
CA TYR A 732 -15.33 -11.13 -6.92
C TYR A 732 -14.37 -12.26 -7.38
N GLU A 733 -14.89 -13.39 -7.83
CA GLU A 733 -14.10 -14.52 -8.34
C GLU A 733 -13.24 -14.11 -9.54
N ARG A 734 -13.84 -13.45 -10.54
CA ARG A 734 -13.12 -12.95 -11.72
C ARG A 734 -12.04 -11.94 -11.36
N ARG A 735 -12.30 -11.06 -10.41
CA ARG A 735 -11.34 -10.08 -9.93
C ARG A 735 -10.16 -10.73 -9.22
N VAL A 736 -10.41 -11.75 -8.38
CA VAL A 736 -9.35 -12.52 -7.71
C VAL A 736 -8.47 -13.21 -8.75
N GLU A 737 -9.08 -13.86 -9.73
CA GLU A 737 -8.35 -14.52 -10.82
C GLU A 737 -7.55 -13.51 -11.67
N LEU A 738 -8.16 -12.39 -12.03
CA LEU A 738 -7.48 -11.31 -12.75
C LEU A 738 -6.25 -10.84 -11.97
N PHE A 739 -6.40 -10.57 -10.67
CA PHE A 739 -5.31 -10.08 -9.83
C PHE A 739 -4.18 -11.12 -9.73
N ARG A 740 -4.53 -12.39 -9.56
CA ARG A 740 -3.58 -13.51 -9.57
C ARG A 740 -2.75 -13.54 -10.87
N LEU A 741 -3.41 -13.50 -12.02
CA LEU A 741 -2.74 -13.53 -13.33
C LEU A 741 -1.85 -12.31 -13.57
N VAL A 742 -2.28 -11.13 -13.11
CA VAL A 742 -1.48 -9.91 -13.22
C VAL A 742 -0.20 -10.02 -12.41
N LEU A 743 -0.26 -10.60 -11.20
CA LEU A 743 0.91 -10.75 -10.32
C LEU A 743 1.82 -11.92 -10.73
N LEU A 744 1.30 -12.94 -11.41
CA LEU A 744 2.05 -14.11 -11.80
C LEU A 744 3.11 -13.75 -12.86
N GLU A 745 4.39 -13.95 -12.55
CA GLU A 745 5.49 -13.73 -13.50
C GLU A 745 5.98 -15.04 -14.11
N ASN A 746 6.06 -16.10 -13.31
CA ASN A 746 6.53 -17.41 -13.76
C ASN A 746 5.50 -18.08 -14.68
N GLY A 747 5.91 -18.39 -15.91
CA GLY A 747 5.06 -19.02 -16.92
C GLY A 747 4.12 -18.05 -17.66
N SER A 748 4.16 -16.76 -17.37
CA SER A 748 3.43 -15.73 -18.11
C SER A 748 4.13 -15.42 -19.43
N VAL A 749 3.36 -15.26 -20.49
CA VAL A 749 3.87 -14.85 -21.80
C VAL A 749 3.81 -13.33 -21.99
N LEU A 750 2.94 -12.64 -21.24
CA LEU A 750 2.81 -11.20 -21.30
C LEU A 750 3.71 -10.51 -20.27
N PRO A 751 4.37 -9.40 -20.65
CA PRO A 751 5.12 -8.59 -19.71
C PRO A 751 4.22 -8.00 -18.61
N ARG A 752 4.74 -7.87 -17.38
CA ARG A 752 4.01 -7.32 -16.23
C ARG A 752 3.40 -5.95 -16.53
N ALA A 753 4.11 -5.05 -17.16
CA ALA A 753 3.60 -3.72 -17.50
C ALA A 753 2.34 -3.76 -18.39
N CYS A 754 2.22 -4.78 -19.26
CA CYS A 754 1.01 -4.98 -20.06
C CYS A 754 -0.15 -5.51 -19.21
N LYS A 755 0.14 -6.46 -18.31
CA LYS A 755 -0.88 -7.04 -17.42
C LYS A 755 -1.43 -6.01 -16.43
N ASP A 756 -0.60 -5.10 -15.96
CA ASP A 756 -1.01 -4.02 -15.07
C ASP A 756 -2.13 -3.14 -15.68
N LEU A 757 -2.21 -2.99 -17.02
CA LEU A 757 -3.30 -2.23 -17.65
C LEU A 757 -4.67 -2.86 -17.43
N PHE A 758 -4.76 -4.18 -17.45
CA PHE A 758 -6.00 -4.89 -17.19
C PHE A 758 -6.45 -4.70 -15.72
N TRP A 759 -5.49 -4.74 -14.78
CA TRP A 759 -5.79 -4.45 -13.38
C TRP A 759 -6.19 -2.99 -13.16
N ASN A 760 -5.46 -2.05 -13.77
CA ASN A 760 -5.77 -0.62 -13.66
C ASN A 760 -7.16 -0.31 -14.22
N MET A 761 -7.56 -0.94 -15.35
CA MET A 761 -8.93 -0.82 -15.85
C MET A 761 -9.94 -1.42 -14.88
N CYS A 762 -9.67 -2.57 -14.29
CA CYS A 762 -10.53 -3.15 -13.26
C CYS A 762 -10.77 -2.18 -12.09
N GLN A 763 -9.72 -1.48 -11.64
CA GLN A 763 -9.84 -0.43 -10.62
C GLN A 763 -10.68 0.78 -11.09
N VAL A 764 -10.53 1.21 -12.34
CA VAL A 764 -11.38 2.26 -12.94
C VAL A 764 -12.85 1.86 -12.88
N LEU A 765 -13.17 0.64 -13.32
CA LEU A 765 -14.53 0.13 -13.34
C LEU A 765 -15.15 0.08 -11.94
N HIS A 766 -14.42 -0.48 -10.97
CA HIS A 766 -14.89 -0.54 -9.59
C HIS A 766 -15.09 0.85 -8.97
N LEU A 767 -14.24 1.83 -9.30
CA LEU A 767 -14.43 3.20 -8.85
C LEU A 767 -15.69 3.83 -9.47
N PHE A 768 -15.87 3.69 -10.79
CA PHE A 768 -17.03 4.27 -11.50
C PHE A 768 -18.35 3.66 -11.03
N TYR A 769 -18.38 2.36 -10.80
CA TYR A 769 -19.62 1.65 -10.40
C TYR A 769 -19.73 1.39 -8.89
N MET A 770 -18.90 2.01 -8.05
CA MET A 770 -18.84 1.75 -6.60
C MET A 770 -20.14 2.11 -5.88
N LYS A 771 -20.74 3.25 -6.23
CA LYS A 771 -21.97 3.76 -5.59
C LYS A 771 -23.16 3.75 -6.54
N ASP A 772 -22.90 3.99 -7.80
CA ASP A 772 -23.89 4.19 -8.87
C ASP A 772 -23.17 4.15 -10.23
N ASP A 773 -23.88 4.41 -11.34
CA ASP A 773 -23.22 4.63 -12.64
C ASP A 773 -22.52 6.01 -12.65
N GLY A 774 -21.32 6.05 -12.12
CA GLY A 774 -20.49 7.26 -12.01
C GLY A 774 -20.03 7.80 -13.35
N PHE A 775 -20.04 7.00 -14.42
CA PHE A 775 -19.74 7.47 -15.77
C PHE A 775 -20.88 8.34 -16.34
N THR A 776 -22.09 8.06 -15.94
CA THR A 776 -23.28 8.83 -16.37
C THR A 776 -23.53 10.04 -15.48
N LYS A 777 -23.24 9.95 -14.18
CA LYS A 777 -23.52 10.99 -13.18
C LYS A 777 -22.35 11.95 -12.93
N GLU A 778 -22.66 13.17 -12.54
CA GLU A 778 -21.68 14.24 -12.34
C GLU A 778 -20.92 14.17 -11.01
N TYR A 779 -21.28 13.28 -10.08
CA TYR A 779 -20.62 13.24 -8.77
C TYR A 779 -19.12 12.91 -8.87
N MET A 780 -18.71 12.22 -9.92
CA MET A 780 -17.30 11.93 -10.19
C MET A 780 -16.51 13.17 -10.64
N MET A 781 -17.16 14.30 -10.96
CA MET A 781 -16.46 15.48 -11.48
C MET A 781 -15.42 16.04 -10.48
N ASN A 782 -15.67 15.96 -9.19
CA ASN A 782 -14.70 16.36 -8.17
C ASN A 782 -13.45 15.47 -8.18
N VAL A 783 -13.64 14.17 -8.41
CA VAL A 783 -12.53 13.21 -8.56
C VAL A 783 -11.71 13.53 -9.82
N VAL A 784 -12.38 13.80 -10.95
CA VAL A 784 -11.76 14.24 -12.20
C VAL A 784 -10.95 15.53 -11.99
N LYS A 785 -11.54 16.54 -11.33
CA LYS A 785 -10.87 17.81 -11.03
C LYS A 785 -9.62 17.63 -10.20
N SER A 786 -9.68 16.77 -9.18
CA SER A 786 -8.54 16.51 -8.28
C SER A 786 -7.35 15.87 -8.99
N VAL A 787 -7.58 15.09 -10.05
CA VAL A 787 -6.52 14.46 -10.82
C VAL A 787 -5.93 15.39 -11.88
N ILE A 788 -6.77 16.14 -12.58
CA ILE A 788 -6.38 16.88 -13.79
C ILE A 788 -6.09 18.36 -13.51
N TYR A 789 -6.90 19.03 -12.68
CA TYR A 789 -6.93 20.48 -12.60
C TYR A 789 -6.40 21.08 -11.30
N GLU A 790 -6.70 20.48 -10.17
CA GLU A 790 -6.43 21.05 -8.85
C GLU A 790 -5.01 20.74 -8.40
N PRO A 791 -4.08 21.70 -8.37
CA PRO A 791 -2.74 21.43 -7.90
C PRO A 791 -2.76 21.02 -6.42
N VAL A 792 -1.77 20.25 -6.03
CA VAL A 792 -1.53 19.98 -4.61
C VAL A 792 -0.64 21.10 -4.08
N SER A 793 -1.16 21.84 -3.10
CA SER A 793 -0.40 22.84 -2.34
C SER A 793 -0.37 22.43 -0.87
N ARG A 794 0.76 22.67 -0.21
CA ARG A 794 0.84 22.63 1.26
C ARG A 794 1.42 23.94 1.72
N ASP A 795 0.74 24.59 2.67
CA ASP A 795 1.08 25.89 3.25
C ASP A 795 2.31 25.84 4.17
N ASP A 796 3.17 24.80 4.07
CA ASP A 796 4.37 24.66 4.89
C ASP A 796 5.55 25.57 4.41
N ASP A 797 5.34 26.45 3.44
CA ASP A 797 6.32 27.45 2.97
C ASP A 797 6.14 28.85 3.62
N SER A 798 5.39 28.96 4.73
CA SER A 798 5.27 30.20 5.52
C SER A 798 6.01 30.12 6.86
#